data_34dad5241cfa587d6855141b439cb119
#
_entry.id   34dad5241cfa587d6855141b439cb119
#
_cell.length_a   1.000
_cell.length_b   1.000
_cell.length_c   1.000
_cell.angle_alpha   90.00
_cell.angle_beta   90.00
_cell.angle_gamma   90.00
#
_symmetry.space_group_name_H-M   'P 1'
#
loop_
_entity.id
_entity.type
_entity.pdbx_description
1 polymer ?
#
loop_
_entity_poly.entity_id
_entity_poly.type
_entity_poly.pdbx_seq_one_letter_code
_entity_poly.pdbx_strand_id
1 'polypeptide(L)'
;MEPKERIEQLTALLVEANYRYYVLDDPSIPDFEYDHLLRELEELEAAHPELAKADSPTQRVGGEAISAFQKYEHPVPLMSLQDVFSLEELNEFLEKTVAFDASSEFSVEPKVDGLSVALEYLDGQFVRGATRGDGNVGEDVTENLKTIRSIPMTIENAPSRLIVRGEVYMPKKSFEKLNQKQEEEGKPLFANPRNAAAGSLRQLDPKIAAKRGLDILIFNIQLAEGMEFNTHAETLDYLKSLKFKVIPYKKLNSVQKIDDYVMAINETREKLPCDIDGAVIKVNSLPQRDRMGTTAKFPKWAVAYKYPPEIKDTVVEDIVIQVGRTGVLTPKAVVRPVRLAGTTVTNATLHNQDFISERDIRIGDTVKIRKAGEIIPEILEVDFTKRSEDAVPYHLPFNCPICGAKVERDEDGAFMRCTGAECPAQLSRNIAHFVSRDAMDIEGLGSSIVESLIEKSLIKSPADIYYLTLEELKSLWQKGGKAAEKLLKAIEASKEQDLSRLIFALGIRQVGAKAGKVLASSFGSLDALMKASLEELTEVPDVGAVTAQNIVRWFAQPQSQHMVERLRQAGVNFVSKREITDTRFEGKIFVLTGALSKFTRDEATEKIELFGGKTSGSVSKKTSYVVVGENAGSKERKARELGIPILTEDEFLEMIQ
;
A
#
# COMPACT_ATOMS: atom_id res chain seq x y z
N MET A 1 16.11 33.75 -38.47
CA MET A 1 14.87 33.75 -37.68
C MET A 1 15.25 34.20 -36.29
N GLU A 2 14.52 35.11 -35.69
CA GLU A 2 14.78 35.53 -34.32
C GLU A 2 14.59 34.34 -33.35
N PRO A 3 15.41 34.22 -32.31
CA PRO A 3 15.34 33.09 -31.38
C PRO A 3 13.93 32.86 -30.82
N LYS A 4 13.19 33.90 -30.47
CA LYS A 4 11.83 33.84 -29.98
C LYS A 4 10.86 33.19 -30.97
N GLU A 5 10.91 33.61 -32.23
CA GLU A 5 10.07 33.06 -33.30
C GLU A 5 10.37 31.57 -33.53
N ARG A 6 11.66 31.18 -33.45
CA ARG A 6 12.08 29.80 -33.63
C ARG A 6 11.61 28.90 -32.47
N ILE A 7 11.75 29.36 -31.23
CA ILE A 7 11.25 28.66 -30.04
C ILE A 7 9.71 28.43 -30.14
N GLU A 8 8.96 29.47 -30.51
CA GLU A 8 7.51 29.36 -30.67
C GLU A 8 7.11 28.37 -31.78
N GLN A 9 7.83 28.39 -32.91
CA GLN A 9 7.62 27.47 -34.02
C GLN A 9 7.91 26.01 -33.61
N LEU A 10 9.06 25.76 -32.96
CA LEU A 10 9.47 24.42 -32.53
C LEU A 10 8.52 23.87 -31.46
N THR A 11 8.12 24.69 -30.49
CA THR A 11 7.17 24.32 -29.48
C THR A 11 5.84 23.88 -30.08
N ALA A 12 5.28 24.67 -31.01
CA ALA A 12 4.01 24.33 -31.65
C ALA A 12 4.11 23.03 -32.47
N LEU A 13 5.20 22.85 -33.21
CA LEU A 13 5.43 21.67 -34.03
C LEU A 13 5.61 20.40 -33.19
N LEU A 14 6.36 20.47 -32.09
CA LEU A 14 6.58 19.35 -31.18
C LEU A 14 5.31 18.99 -30.37
N VAL A 15 4.50 19.98 -29.99
CA VAL A 15 3.21 19.74 -29.34
C VAL A 15 2.25 19.02 -30.29
N GLU A 16 2.15 19.45 -31.55
CA GLU A 16 1.31 18.79 -32.55
C GLU A 16 1.81 17.38 -32.88
N ALA A 17 3.14 17.20 -33.03
CA ALA A 17 3.73 15.88 -33.27
C ALA A 17 3.45 14.91 -32.10
N ASN A 18 3.56 15.38 -30.85
CA ASN A 18 3.18 14.58 -29.67
C ASN A 18 1.72 14.19 -29.68
N TYR A 19 0.81 15.13 -30.00
CA TYR A 19 -0.62 14.84 -30.08
C TYR A 19 -0.91 13.77 -31.12
N ARG A 20 -0.37 13.92 -32.32
CA ARG A 20 -0.57 12.94 -33.41
C ARG A 20 0.02 11.58 -33.08
N TYR A 21 1.21 11.52 -32.51
CA TYR A 21 1.88 10.26 -32.16
C TYR A 21 1.20 9.53 -30.99
N TYR A 22 1.00 10.23 -29.84
CA TYR A 22 0.56 9.58 -28.59
C TYR A 22 -0.95 9.50 -28.42
N VAL A 23 -1.72 10.40 -29.04
CA VAL A 23 -3.17 10.46 -28.89
C VAL A 23 -3.90 9.89 -30.12
N LEU A 24 -3.46 10.26 -31.34
CA LEU A 24 -4.11 9.83 -32.57
C LEU A 24 -3.54 8.56 -33.19
N ASP A 25 -2.37 8.07 -32.72
CA ASP A 25 -1.63 6.94 -33.31
C ASP A 25 -1.35 7.15 -34.82
N ASP A 26 -1.12 8.41 -35.23
CA ASP A 26 -0.90 8.86 -36.61
C ASP A 26 0.31 9.81 -36.68
N PRO A 27 1.55 9.29 -36.55
CA PRO A 27 2.76 10.11 -36.48
C PRO A 27 2.96 10.95 -37.73
N SER A 28 3.20 12.27 -37.57
CA SER A 28 3.43 13.20 -38.67
C SER A 28 4.89 13.34 -39.08
N ILE A 29 5.81 13.01 -38.16
CA ILE A 29 7.26 13.05 -38.37
C ILE A 29 7.90 11.79 -37.80
N PRO A 30 9.05 11.32 -38.36
CA PRO A 30 9.82 10.20 -37.82
C PRO A 30 10.42 10.53 -36.44
N ASP A 31 10.63 9.51 -35.60
CA ASP A 31 11.22 9.66 -34.25
C ASP A 31 12.55 10.40 -34.27
N PHE A 32 13.42 10.12 -35.26
CA PHE A 32 14.70 10.78 -35.40
C PHE A 32 14.56 12.31 -35.66
N GLU A 33 13.59 12.71 -36.44
CA GLU A 33 13.31 14.11 -36.74
C GLU A 33 12.74 14.80 -35.49
N TYR A 34 11.83 14.13 -34.76
CA TYR A 34 11.34 14.64 -33.49
C TYR A 34 12.46 14.89 -32.48
N ASP A 35 13.37 13.93 -32.28
CA ASP A 35 14.49 14.05 -31.34
C ASP A 35 15.44 15.19 -31.73
N HIS A 36 15.63 15.41 -33.03
CA HIS A 36 16.48 16.52 -33.52
C HIS A 36 15.84 17.89 -33.22
N LEU A 37 14.54 18.03 -33.48
CA LEU A 37 13.79 19.26 -33.21
C LEU A 37 13.69 19.56 -31.71
N LEU A 38 13.51 18.51 -30.87
CA LEU A 38 13.50 18.66 -29.42
C LEU A 38 14.86 19.16 -28.90
N ARG A 39 15.98 18.61 -29.41
CA ARG A 39 17.32 19.05 -29.05
C ARG A 39 17.59 20.50 -29.49
N GLU A 40 17.14 20.88 -30.68
CA GLU A 40 17.25 22.29 -31.14
C GLU A 40 16.50 23.22 -30.18
N LEU A 41 15.31 22.84 -29.72
CA LEU A 41 14.56 23.61 -28.76
C LEU A 41 15.27 23.70 -27.40
N GLU A 42 15.82 22.60 -26.88
CA GLU A 42 16.62 22.58 -25.64
C GLU A 42 17.82 23.53 -25.72
N GLU A 43 18.56 23.51 -26.84
CA GLU A 43 19.74 24.39 -27.06
C GLU A 43 19.33 25.86 -27.09
N LEU A 44 18.23 26.20 -27.77
CA LEU A 44 17.70 27.56 -27.84
C LEU A 44 17.20 28.07 -26.50
N GLU A 45 16.48 27.27 -25.75
CA GLU A 45 15.98 27.62 -24.40
C GLU A 45 17.15 27.76 -23.40
N ALA A 46 18.19 26.92 -23.50
CA ALA A 46 19.40 27.07 -22.70
C ALA A 46 20.18 28.36 -23.02
N ALA A 47 20.19 28.77 -24.28
CA ALA A 47 20.83 30.03 -24.71
C ALA A 47 19.99 31.28 -24.35
N HIS A 48 18.66 31.12 -24.22
CA HIS A 48 17.69 32.17 -23.95
C HIS A 48 16.71 31.77 -22.83
N PRO A 49 17.17 31.64 -21.57
CA PRO A 49 16.34 31.16 -20.47
C PRO A 49 15.11 32.04 -20.21
N GLU A 50 15.16 33.31 -20.55
CA GLU A 50 14.07 34.28 -20.43
C GLU A 50 12.91 34.00 -21.40
N LEU A 51 13.13 33.20 -22.44
CA LEU A 51 12.12 32.79 -23.42
C LEU A 51 11.54 31.39 -23.15
N ALA A 52 12.18 30.65 -22.27
CA ALA A 52 11.70 29.30 -21.91
C ALA A 52 10.37 29.37 -21.15
N LYS A 53 9.37 28.59 -21.61
CA LYS A 53 8.05 28.52 -20.99
C LYS A 53 7.91 27.27 -20.13
N ALA A 54 7.17 27.36 -19.02
CA ALA A 54 6.94 26.22 -18.12
C ALA A 54 6.19 25.04 -18.79
N ASP A 55 5.46 25.30 -19.86
CA ASP A 55 4.71 24.32 -20.66
C ASP A 55 5.47 23.80 -21.89
N SER A 56 6.75 24.20 -22.05
CA SER A 56 7.59 23.70 -23.14
C SER A 56 7.72 22.17 -23.12
N PRO A 57 7.73 21.50 -24.28
CA PRO A 57 8.05 20.08 -24.39
C PRO A 57 9.35 19.67 -23.69
N THR A 58 10.32 20.57 -23.57
CA THR A 58 11.61 20.34 -22.87
C THR A 58 11.46 20.27 -21.36
N GLN A 59 10.44 20.89 -20.77
CA GLN A 59 10.22 20.97 -19.32
C GLN A 59 9.49 19.75 -18.73
N ARG A 60 9.07 18.78 -19.57
CA ARG A 60 8.32 17.59 -19.11
C ARG A 60 9.08 16.68 -18.15
N VAL A 61 10.40 16.71 -18.13
CA VAL A 61 11.28 15.85 -17.33
C VAL A 61 12.20 16.66 -16.41
N GLY A 62 11.80 17.89 -16.05
CA GLY A 62 12.62 18.81 -15.26
C GLY A 62 12.53 18.66 -13.74
N GLY A 63 11.59 17.85 -13.22
CA GLY A 63 11.37 17.70 -11.77
C GLY A 63 12.57 17.11 -11.05
N GLU A 64 12.84 17.62 -9.83
CA GLU A 64 13.84 17.05 -8.91
C GLU A 64 13.29 15.84 -8.16
N ALA A 65 14.18 14.94 -7.73
CA ALA A 65 13.81 13.80 -6.88
C ALA A 65 13.35 14.30 -5.51
N ILE A 66 12.18 13.81 -5.06
CA ILE A 66 11.56 14.17 -3.78
C ILE A 66 11.77 13.06 -2.74
N SER A 67 11.64 13.37 -1.47
CA SER A 67 11.76 12.38 -0.39
C SER A 67 10.46 11.63 -0.10
N ALA A 68 9.29 12.25 -0.37
CA ALA A 68 7.96 11.66 -0.21
C ALA A 68 6.93 12.45 -1.02
N PHE A 69 5.82 11.79 -1.40
CA PHE A 69 4.68 12.44 -2.05
C PHE A 69 3.83 13.19 -1.01
N GLN A 70 3.41 14.39 -1.38
CA GLN A 70 2.45 15.16 -0.59
C GLN A 70 1.04 14.56 -0.74
N LYS A 71 0.26 14.62 0.32
CA LYS A 71 -1.17 14.28 0.25
C LYS A 71 -1.95 15.41 -0.37
N TYR A 72 -2.92 15.04 -1.20
CA TYR A 72 -3.83 15.97 -1.88
C TYR A 72 -5.27 15.57 -1.64
N GLU A 73 -6.07 16.50 -1.10
CA GLU A 73 -7.50 16.34 -0.92
C GLU A 73 -8.22 16.69 -2.23
N HIS A 74 -9.01 15.75 -2.76
CA HIS A 74 -9.73 15.96 -4.01
C HIS A 74 -10.91 16.92 -3.83
N PRO A 75 -11.01 17.99 -4.64
CA PRO A 75 -12.15 18.92 -4.59
C PRO A 75 -13.48 18.23 -4.91
N VAL A 76 -13.43 17.18 -5.73
CA VAL A 76 -14.55 16.29 -6.06
C VAL A 76 -14.15 14.87 -5.78
N PRO A 77 -14.89 14.11 -4.94
CA PRO A 77 -14.54 12.72 -4.61
C PRO A 77 -14.43 11.82 -5.83
N LEU A 78 -13.39 10.98 -5.85
CA LEU A 78 -13.13 10.00 -6.90
C LEU A 78 -13.74 8.64 -6.53
N MET A 79 -15.05 8.50 -6.69
CA MET A 79 -15.79 7.31 -6.28
C MET A 79 -15.32 6.04 -7.01
N SER A 80 -15.41 4.90 -6.33
CA SER A 80 -15.26 3.58 -6.91
C SER A 80 -16.55 3.18 -7.65
N LEU A 81 -16.51 2.11 -8.44
CA LEU A 81 -17.69 1.52 -9.07
C LEU A 81 -18.10 0.25 -8.33
N GLN A 82 -19.37 -0.09 -8.41
CA GLN A 82 -19.85 -1.40 -8.00
C GLN A 82 -19.46 -2.42 -9.05
N ASP A 83 -18.79 -3.51 -8.62
CA ASP A 83 -18.48 -4.62 -9.52
C ASP A 83 -19.70 -5.56 -9.66
N VAL A 84 -19.91 -6.08 -10.87
CA VAL A 84 -20.85 -7.15 -11.20
C VAL A 84 -20.10 -8.22 -11.99
N PHE A 85 -20.40 -9.51 -11.75
CA PHE A 85 -19.59 -10.63 -12.22
C PHE A 85 -20.33 -11.57 -13.18
N SER A 86 -21.60 -11.30 -13.45
CA SER A 86 -22.38 -12.06 -14.40
C SER A 86 -23.28 -11.15 -15.27
N LEU A 87 -23.72 -11.66 -16.42
CA LEU A 87 -24.68 -10.93 -17.27
C LEU A 87 -26.02 -10.75 -16.56
N GLU A 88 -26.43 -11.69 -15.69
CA GLU A 88 -27.63 -11.58 -14.90
C GLU A 88 -27.57 -10.36 -13.96
N GLU A 89 -26.46 -10.19 -13.23
CA GLU A 89 -26.25 -9.02 -12.34
C GLU A 89 -26.19 -7.72 -13.14
N LEU A 90 -25.55 -7.74 -14.32
CA LEU A 90 -25.53 -6.59 -15.23
C LEU A 90 -26.93 -6.25 -15.70
N ASN A 91 -27.72 -7.25 -16.11
CA ASN A 91 -29.06 -7.07 -16.60
C ASN A 91 -30.00 -6.56 -15.51
N GLU A 92 -29.85 -7.01 -14.26
CA GLU A 92 -30.58 -6.42 -13.14
C GLU A 92 -30.31 -4.92 -12.98
N PHE A 93 -29.05 -4.48 -13.14
CA PHE A 93 -28.71 -3.05 -13.10
C PHE A 93 -29.37 -2.29 -14.26
N LEU A 94 -29.31 -2.84 -15.47
CA LEU A 94 -29.90 -2.22 -16.67
C LEU A 94 -31.42 -2.12 -16.55
N GLU A 95 -32.11 -3.19 -16.14
CA GLU A 95 -33.55 -3.23 -15.95
C GLU A 95 -34.01 -2.24 -14.85
N LYS A 96 -33.33 -2.19 -13.70
CA LYS A 96 -33.60 -1.21 -12.64
C LYS A 96 -33.44 0.23 -13.15
N THR A 97 -32.44 0.47 -13.99
CA THR A 97 -32.19 1.81 -14.55
C THR A 97 -33.24 2.19 -15.59
N VAL A 98 -33.64 1.27 -16.46
CA VAL A 98 -34.72 1.50 -17.44
C VAL A 98 -36.08 1.64 -16.77
N ALA A 99 -36.36 0.91 -15.69
CA ALA A 99 -37.55 1.08 -14.87
C ALA A 99 -37.58 2.45 -14.14
N PHE A 100 -36.43 3.00 -13.80
CA PHE A 100 -36.32 4.37 -13.24
C PHE A 100 -36.59 5.44 -14.31
N ASP A 101 -36.09 5.23 -15.53
CA ASP A 101 -36.31 6.13 -16.67
C ASP A 101 -36.25 5.31 -18.00
N ALA A 102 -37.38 5.15 -18.66
CA ALA A 102 -37.50 4.33 -19.88
C ALA A 102 -36.69 4.89 -21.09
N SER A 103 -36.25 6.15 -21.03
CA SER A 103 -35.41 6.79 -22.04
C SER A 103 -33.91 6.57 -21.83
N SER A 104 -33.53 5.74 -20.87
CA SER A 104 -32.12 5.51 -20.50
C SER A 104 -31.30 5.03 -21.70
N GLU A 105 -30.20 5.72 -21.95
CA GLU A 105 -29.13 5.32 -22.86
C GLU A 105 -27.84 5.13 -22.03
N PHE A 106 -27.00 4.20 -22.44
CA PHE A 106 -25.80 3.86 -21.71
C PHE A 106 -24.54 4.10 -22.56
N SER A 107 -23.47 4.61 -21.93
CA SER A 107 -22.10 4.54 -22.44
C SER A 107 -21.47 3.25 -21.95
N VAL A 108 -20.93 2.47 -22.87
CA VAL A 108 -20.21 1.24 -22.59
C VAL A 108 -18.75 1.43 -23.00
N GLU A 109 -17.83 1.23 -22.06
CA GLU A 109 -16.41 1.54 -22.17
C GLU A 109 -15.56 0.34 -21.73
N PRO A 110 -14.37 0.08 -22.32
CA PRO A 110 -13.44 -0.88 -21.75
C PRO A 110 -12.98 -0.44 -20.35
N LYS A 111 -12.91 -1.35 -19.42
CA LYS A 111 -12.34 -1.09 -18.08
C LYS A 111 -10.83 -1.32 -18.12
N VAL A 112 -10.08 -0.23 -18.28
CA VAL A 112 -8.61 -0.28 -18.32
C VAL A 112 -8.07 -0.67 -16.97
N ASP A 113 -7.10 -1.58 -16.95
CA ASP A 113 -6.43 -2.04 -15.74
C ASP A 113 -5.14 -1.23 -15.50
N GLY A 114 -5.27 -0.18 -14.70
CA GLY A 114 -4.21 0.78 -14.45
C GLY A 114 -4.29 1.42 -13.07
N LEU A 115 -3.93 2.69 -12.99
CA LEU A 115 -3.98 3.53 -11.79
C LEU A 115 -4.81 4.79 -12.05
N SER A 116 -5.90 4.95 -11.32
CA SER A 116 -6.79 6.10 -11.47
C SER A 116 -6.18 7.37 -10.91
N VAL A 117 -6.20 8.43 -11.73
CA VAL A 117 -5.70 9.76 -11.39
C VAL A 117 -6.69 10.85 -11.76
N ALA A 118 -6.62 11.98 -11.05
CA ALA A 118 -7.25 13.24 -11.45
C ALA A 118 -6.18 14.19 -11.98
N LEU A 119 -6.50 14.90 -13.07
CA LEU A 119 -5.68 15.98 -13.64
C LEU A 119 -6.44 17.29 -13.49
N GLU A 120 -5.80 18.29 -12.91
CA GLU A 120 -6.36 19.63 -12.70
C GLU A 120 -5.68 20.65 -13.61
N TYR A 121 -6.50 21.40 -14.32
CA TYR A 121 -6.08 22.50 -15.19
C TYR A 121 -6.72 23.80 -14.67
N LEU A 122 -5.92 24.87 -14.60
CA LEU A 122 -6.36 26.24 -14.33
C LEU A 122 -6.03 27.10 -15.54
N ASP A 123 -7.02 27.81 -16.06
CA ASP A 123 -6.89 28.64 -17.27
C ASP A 123 -6.16 27.92 -18.41
N GLY A 124 -6.48 26.64 -18.57
CA GLY A 124 -5.88 25.77 -19.58
C GLY A 124 -4.48 25.21 -19.27
N GLN A 125 -3.84 25.58 -18.17
CA GLN A 125 -2.52 25.09 -17.77
C GLN A 125 -2.66 23.86 -16.86
N PHE A 126 -1.91 22.79 -17.13
CA PHE A 126 -1.82 21.65 -16.23
C PHE A 126 -1.08 22.02 -14.96
N VAL A 127 -1.79 22.12 -13.84
CA VAL A 127 -1.24 22.57 -12.55
C VAL A 127 -1.01 21.44 -11.58
N ARG A 128 -1.83 20.38 -11.63
CA ARG A 128 -1.76 19.29 -10.67
C ARG A 128 -2.30 17.97 -11.18
N GLY A 129 -1.68 16.88 -10.71
CA GLY A 129 -2.20 15.55 -10.89
C GLY A 129 -2.01 14.70 -9.65
N ALA A 130 -3.07 14.01 -9.22
CA ALA A 130 -3.07 13.21 -8.02
C ALA A 130 -3.68 11.83 -8.23
N THR A 131 -3.16 10.83 -7.51
CA THR A 131 -3.74 9.48 -7.48
C THR A 131 -5.09 9.49 -6.78
N ARG A 132 -5.95 8.51 -7.07
CA ARG A 132 -7.26 8.40 -6.41
C ARG A 132 -7.15 8.29 -4.89
N GLY A 133 -6.15 7.57 -4.37
CA GLY A 133 -6.07 7.25 -2.95
C GLY A 133 -7.32 6.49 -2.45
N ASP A 134 -7.87 6.95 -1.33
CA ASP A 134 -9.14 6.44 -0.77
C ASP A 134 -10.40 7.02 -1.43
N GLY A 135 -10.22 7.89 -2.41
CA GLY A 135 -11.27 8.62 -3.13
C GLY A 135 -11.43 10.06 -2.67
N ASN A 136 -11.05 10.41 -1.46
CA ASN A 136 -11.05 11.78 -0.92
C ASN A 136 -9.63 12.37 -0.88
N VAL A 137 -8.65 11.57 -0.49
CA VAL A 137 -7.24 11.97 -0.37
C VAL A 137 -6.37 11.05 -1.19
N GLY A 138 -5.59 11.62 -2.11
CA GLY A 138 -4.58 10.91 -2.91
C GLY A 138 -3.17 11.43 -2.66
N GLU A 139 -2.24 10.98 -3.50
CA GLU A 139 -0.84 11.43 -3.52
C GLU A 139 -0.64 12.35 -4.72
N ASP A 140 -0.02 13.50 -4.51
CA ASP A 140 0.37 14.42 -5.58
C ASP A 140 1.53 13.81 -6.38
N VAL A 141 1.25 13.44 -7.62
CA VAL A 141 2.20 12.83 -8.56
C VAL A 141 2.39 13.67 -9.82
N THR A 142 2.18 14.98 -9.70
CA THR A 142 2.19 15.95 -10.80
C THR A 142 3.43 15.82 -11.68
N GLU A 143 4.62 15.80 -11.09
CA GLU A 143 5.88 15.75 -11.85
C GLU A 143 6.03 14.43 -12.63
N ASN A 144 5.53 13.32 -12.09
CA ASN A 144 5.54 12.05 -12.80
C ASN A 144 4.50 12.04 -13.93
N LEU A 145 3.32 12.63 -13.73
CA LEU A 145 2.29 12.75 -14.77
C LEU A 145 2.73 13.66 -15.93
N LYS A 146 3.51 14.71 -15.68
CA LYS A 146 4.10 15.53 -16.74
C LYS A 146 4.96 14.72 -17.72
N THR A 147 5.54 13.61 -17.28
CA THR A 147 6.36 12.73 -18.15
C THR A 147 5.52 11.91 -19.13
N ILE A 148 4.19 11.80 -18.93
CA ILE A 148 3.27 11.11 -19.84
C ILE A 148 2.94 12.04 -21.00
N ARG A 149 3.44 11.70 -22.18
CA ARG A 149 3.41 12.58 -23.35
C ARG A 149 2.02 12.81 -23.93
N SER A 150 1.07 11.92 -23.68
CA SER A 150 -0.35 12.07 -24.08
C SER A 150 -1.14 13.03 -23.18
N ILE A 151 -0.58 13.51 -22.06
CA ILE A 151 -1.20 14.55 -21.25
C ILE A 151 -0.84 15.92 -21.84
N PRO A 152 -1.82 16.73 -22.30
CA PRO A 152 -1.54 18.09 -22.74
C PRO A 152 -1.10 18.96 -21.55
N MET A 153 -0.01 19.69 -21.70
CA MET A 153 0.46 20.62 -20.67
C MET A 153 -0.33 21.92 -20.68
N THR A 154 -0.84 22.29 -21.86
CA THR A 154 -1.67 23.46 -22.09
C THR A 154 -2.85 23.08 -22.95
N ILE A 155 -4.02 23.62 -22.65
CA ILE A 155 -5.27 23.39 -23.36
C ILE A 155 -5.83 24.75 -23.81
N GLU A 156 -6.09 24.89 -25.11
CA GLU A 156 -6.73 26.08 -25.66
C GLU A 156 -8.25 26.01 -25.43
N ASN A 157 -8.87 27.14 -25.19
CA ASN A 157 -10.32 27.27 -24.94
C ASN A 157 -10.86 26.40 -23.81
N ALA A 158 -10.05 26.14 -22.78
CA ALA A 158 -10.46 25.43 -21.59
C ALA A 158 -11.29 26.34 -20.67
N PRO A 159 -12.17 25.77 -19.80
CA PRO A 159 -12.79 26.55 -18.71
C PRO A 159 -11.73 27.05 -17.73
N SER A 160 -12.09 28.02 -16.90
CA SER A 160 -11.19 28.59 -15.87
C SER A 160 -10.60 27.50 -14.97
N ARG A 161 -11.40 26.49 -14.65
CA ARG A 161 -10.96 25.30 -13.93
C ARG A 161 -11.56 24.05 -14.55
N LEU A 162 -10.70 23.08 -14.88
CA LEU A 162 -11.08 21.77 -15.42
C LEU A 162 -10.40 20.67 -14.59
N ILE A 163 -11.19 19.74 -14.06
CA ILE A 163 -10.67 18.53 -13.43
C ILE A 163 -11.18 17.33 -14.22
N VAL A 164 -10.25 16.54 -14.76
CA VAL A 164 -10.57 15.32 -15.50
C VAL A 164 -10.04 14.10 -14.78
N ARG A 165 -10.68 12.97 -14.98
CA ARG A 165 -10.27 11.69 -14.42
C ARG A 165 -9.86 10.75 -15.54
N GLY A 166 -8.71 10.08 -15.34
CA GLY A 166 -8.18 9.11 -16.27
C GLY A 166 -7.58 7.90 -15.57
N GLU A 167 -7.25 6.89 -16.38
CA GLU A 167 -6.53 5.71 -15.95
C GLU A 167 -5.15 5.70 -16.58
N VAL A 168 -4.09 5.83 -15.73
CA VAL A 168 -2.71 5.67 -16.17
C VAL A 168 -2.42 4.18 -16.28
N TYR A 169 -1.89 3.77 -17.41
CA TYR A 169 -1.56 2.38 -17.69
C TYR A 169 -0.17 2.25 -18.33
N MET A 170 0.35 1.05 -18.32
CA MET A 170 1.57 0.71 -19.07
C MET A 170 1.16 -0.05 -20.34
N PRO A 171 1.45 0.48 -21.54
CA PRO A 171 1.24 -0.25 -22.78
C PRO A 171 1.96 -1.60 -22.77
N LYS A 172 1.35 -2.65 -23.35
CA LYS A 172 1.92 -4.02 -23.40
C LYS A 172 3.34 -4.04 -23.94
N LYS A 173 3.62 -3.30 -25.02
CA LYS A 173 4.97 -3.16 -25.60
C LYS A 173 5.98 -2.50 -24.63
N SER A 174 5.54 -1.51 -23.84
CA SER A 174 6.39 -0.87 -22.82
C SER A 174 6.69 -1.81 -21.67
N PHE A 175 5.71 -2.61 -21.26
CA PHE A 175 5.85 -3.61 -20.20
C PHE A 175 6.85 -4.72 -20.59
N GLU A 176 6.76 -5.23 -21.81
CA GLU A 176 7.70 -6.23 -22.34
C GLU A 176 9.14 -5.70 -22.34
N LYS A 177 9.36 -4.49 -22.88
CA LYS A 177 10.67 -3.82 -22.89
C LYS A 177 11.21 -3.59 -21.46
N LEU A 178 10.32 -3.21 -20.54
CA LEU A 178 10.70 -2.97 -19.16
C LEU A 178 11.16 -4.28 -18.47
N ASN A 179 10.41 -5.36 -18.62
CA ASN A 179 10.76 -6.64 -18.03
C ASN A 179 12.02 -7.25 -18.67
N GLN A 180 12.20 -7.13 -19.97
CA GLN A 180 13.45 -7.52 -20.61
C GLN A 180 14.66 -6.80 -19.99
N LYS A 181 14.55 -5.47 -19.80
CA LYS A 181 15.60 -4.69 -19.14
C LYS A 181 15.84 -5.09 -17.68
N GLN A 182 14.78 -5.39 -16.91
CA GLN A 182 14.88 -5.90 -15.53
C GLN A 182 15.66 -7.23 -15.50
N GLU A 183 15.38 -8.13 -16.44
CA GLU A 183 16.07 -9.42 -16.58
C GLU A 183 17.55 -9.24 -16.91
N GLU A 184 17.89 -8.36 -17.87
CA GLU A 184 19.28 -8.03 -18.22
C GLU A 184 20.05 -7.42 -17.03
N GLU A 185 19.37 -6.65 -16.17
CA GLU A 185 19.95 -6.04 -14.97
C GLU A 185 19.91 -6.96 -13.73
N GLY A 186 19.39 -8.21 -13.85
CA GLY A 186 19.24 -9.15 -12.74
C GLY A 186 18.27 -8.70 -11.65
N LYS A 187 17.31 -7.83 -11.99
CA LYS A 187 16.30 -7.30 -11.07
C LYS A 187 14.99 -8.11 -11.13
N PRO A 188 14.18 -8.09 -10.06
CA PRO A 188 12.86 -8.72 -10.07
C PRO A 188 11.97 -8.19 -11.19
N LEU A 189 11.29 -9.10 -11.89
CA LEU A 189 10.34 -8.74 -12.95
C LEU A 189 9.03 -8.19 -12.35
N PHE A 190 8.39 -7.29 -13.06
CA PHE A 190 7.05 -6.85 -12.72
C PHE A 190 6.03 -7.96 -13.08
N ALA A 191 5.08 -8.20 -12.18
CA ALA A 191 4.11 -9.28 -12.34
C ALA A 191 3.08 -9.01 -13.45
N ASN A 192 2.66 -7.75 -13.61
CA ASN A 192 1.70 -7.32 -14.62
C ASN A 192 1.87 -5.83 -14.97
N PRO A 193 1.26 -5.37 -16.09
CA PRO A 193 1.33 -3.96 -16.52
C PRO A 193 0.76 -2.97 -15.49
N ARG A 194 -0.30 -3.33 -14.76
CA ARG A 194 -0.89 -2.47 -13.72
C ARG A 194 0.09 -2.19 -12.58
N ASN A 195 0.72 -3.24 -12.03
CA ASN A 195 1.71 -3.08 -10.96
C ASN A 195 2.94 -2.31 -11.45
N ALA A 196 3.35 -2.54 -12.71
CA ALA A 196 4.43 -1.78 -13.33
C ALA A 196 4.06 -0.30 -13.50
N ALA A 197 2.82 0.01 -13.92
CA ALA A 197 2.32 1.39 -14.03
C ALA A 197 2.28 2.08 -12.65
N ALA A 198 1.66 1.44 -11.66
CA ALA A 198 1.55 1.98 -10.30
C ALA A 198 2.93 2.23 -9.66
N GLY A 199 3.84 1.25 -9.76
CA GLY A 199 5.21 1.38 -9.26
C GLY A 199 6.03 2.43 -10.01
N SER A 200 5.76 2.64 -11.30
CA SER A 200 6.44 3.66 -12.11
C SER A 200 5.90 5.07 -11.82
N LEU A 201 4.60 5.23 -11.69
CA LEU A 201 4.00 6.54 -11.37
C LEU A 201 4.35 7.01 -9.95
N ARG A 202 4.67 6.11 -9.04
CA ARG A 202 5.07 6.40 -7.65
C ARG A 202 6.59 6.39 -7.45
N GLN A 203 7.39 6.62 -8.51
CA GLN A 203 8.82 6.85 -8.38
C GLN A 203 9.08 8.26 -7.84
N LEU A 204 9.99 8.36 -6.87
CA LEU A 204 10.37 9.65 -6.27
C LEU A 204 11.19 10.53 -7.22
N ASP A 205 11.84 9.94 -8.22
CA ASP A 205 12.54 10.63 -9.30
C ASP A 205 11.74 10.55 -10.61
N PRO A 206 11.20 11.68 -11.11
CA PRO A 206 10.44 11.72 -12.36
C PRO A 206 11.20 11.22 -13.58
N LYS A 207 12.54 11.32 -13.58
CA LYS A 207 13.41 10.81 -14.66
C LYS A 207 13.30 9.28 -14.82
N ILE A 208 12.99 8.58 -13.73
CA ILE A 208 12.72 7.14 -13.77
C ILE A 208 11.35 6.90 -14.40
N ALA A 209 10.32 7.64 -14.00
CA ALA A 209 8.97 7.54 -14.58
C ALA A 209 8.98 7.82 -16.10
N ALA A 210 9.71 8.83 -16.56
CA ALA A 210 9.85 9.20 -17.97
C ALA A 210 10.35 8.04 -18.86
N LYS A 211 11.21 7.16 -18.32
CA LYS A 211 11.79 6.01 -19.04
C LYS A 211 10.87 4.79 -19.07
N ARG A 212 9.71 4.84 -18.40
CA ARG A 212 8.78 3.70 -18.25
C ARG A 212 7.75 3.60 -19.36
N GLY A 213 7.58 4.67 -20.17
CA GLY A 213 6.63 4.68 -21.28
C GLY A 213 5.18 4.50 -20.84
N LEU A 214 4.79 5.20 -19.77
CA LEU A 214 3.40 5.24 -19.29
C LEU A 214 2.51 6.01 -20.27
N ASP A 215 1.22 5.69 -20.26
CA ASP A 215 0.19 6.35 -21.05
C ASP A 215 -1.10 6.52 -20.22
N ILE A 216 -2.07 7.31 -20.69
CA ILE A 216 -3.31 7.58 -19.97
C ILE A 216 -4.51 7.56 -20.91
N LEU A 217 -5.65 7.08 -20.42
CA LEU A 217 -6.96 7.24 -21.07
C LEU A 217 -7.89 8.03 -20.14
N ILE A 218 -8.40 9.15 -20.64
CA ILE A 218 -9.34 9.99 -19.89
C ILE A 218 -10.75 9.47 -20.10
N PHE A 219 -11.53 9.32 -19.02
CA PHE A 219 -12.85 8.71 -19.07
C PHE A 219 -13.94 9.49 -18.34
N ASN A 220 -13.61 10.63 -17.71
CA ASN A 220 -14.62 11.46 -17.05
C ASN A 220 -14.16 12.90 -16.84
N ILE A 221 -15.10 13.85 -16.90
CA ILE A 221 -14.95 15.20 -16.35
C ILE A 221 -15.48 15.16 -14.90
N GLN A 222 -14.68 15.58 -13.94
CA GLN A 222 -15.06 15.71 -12.53
C GLN A 222 -15.59 17.12 -12.22
N LEU A 223 -15.00 18.13 -12.87
CA LEU A 223 -15.38 19.53 -12.75
C LEU A 223 -15.02 20.26 -14.04
N ALA A 224 -15.92 21.11 -14.55
CA ALA A 224 -15.65 22.09 -15.61
C ALA A 224 -16.42 23.37 -15.26
N GLU A 225 -15.72 24.35 -14.71
CA GLU A 225 -16.36 25.59 -14.25
C GLU A 225 -16.97 26.38 -15.40
N GLY A 226 -18.24 26.79 -15.22
CA GLY A 226 -18.96 27.56 -16.23
C GLY A 226 -19.46 26.79 -17.45
N MET A 227 -19.34 25.45 -17.45
CA MET A 227 -19.83 24.59 -18.51
C MET A 227 -20.90 23.63 -18.00
N GLU A 228 -21.91 23.40 -18.83
CA GLU A 228 -22.95 22.42 -18.58
C GLU A 228 -22.99 21.42 -19.74
N PHE A 229 -23.15 20.14 -19.42
CA PHE A 229 -23.28 19.05 -20.37
C PHE A 229 -24.56 18.26 -20.08
N ASN A 230 -25.21 17.78 -21.11
CA ASN A 230 -26.41 16.96 -20.96
C ASN A 230 -26.10 15.46 -20.92
N THR A 231 -25.03 15.06 -21.59
CA THR A 231 -24.66 13.64 -21.69
C THR A 231 -23.18 13.40 -21.44
N HIS A 232 -22.89 12.20 -20.99
CA HIS A 232 -21.50 11.75 -20.83
C HIS A 232 -20.74 11.70 -22.15
N ALA A 233 -21.40 11.32 -23.23
CA ALA A 233 -20.80 11.33 -24.55
C ALA A 233 -20.35 12.73 -24.98
N GLU A 234 -21.16 13.77 -24.70
CA GLU A 234 -20.74 15.17 -24.92
C GLU A 234 -19.49 15.53 -24.12
N THR A 235 -19.37 15.07 -22.87
CA THR A 235 -18.16 15.32 -22.07
C THR A 235 -16.92 14.67 -22.68
N LEU A 236 -17.05 13.44 -23.19
CA LEU A 236 -15.95 12.72 -23.84
C LEU A 236 -15.56 13.34 -25.18
N ASP A 237 -16.55 13.79 -25.98
CA ASP A 237 -16.30 14.48 -27.26
C ASP A 237 -15.68 15.86 -27.03
N TYR A 238 -16.09 16.58 -25.98
CA TYR A 238 -15.44 17.81 -25.56
C TYR A 238 -13.97 17.57 -25.16
N LEU A 239 -13.69 16.53 -24.38
CA LEU A 239 -12.31 16.16 -24.02
C LEU A 239 -11.46 15.82 -25.24
N LYS A 240 -12.02 15.15 -26.25
CA LYS A 240 -11.33 14.93 -27.53
C LYS A 240 -11.01 16.23 -28.24
N SER A 241 -11.94 17.20 -28.25
CA SER A 241 -11.69 18.52 -28.85
C SER A 241 -10.57 19.29 -28.16
N LEU A 242 -10.35 19.02 -26.88
CA LEU A 242 -9.24 19.54 -26.08
C LEU A 242 -7.93 18.72 -26.22
N LYS A 243 -7.88 17.79 -27.19
CA LYS A 243 -6.72 16.95 -27.50
C LYS A 243 -6.35 15.92 -26.40
N PHE A 244 -7.27 15.58 -25.50
CA PHE A 244 -7.05 14.45 -24.59
C PHE A 244 -7.17 13.12 -25.31
N LYS A 245 -6.38 12.13 -24.87
CA LYS A 245 -6.57 10.73 -25.24
C LYS A 245 -7.72 10.15 -24.43
N VAL A 246 -8.88 9.97 -25.08
CA VAL A 246 -10.13 9.59 -24.42
C VAL A 246 -10.40 8.11 -24.59
N ILE A 247 -10.99 7.50 -23.55
CA ILE A 247 -11.45 6.11 -23.60
C ILE A 247 -12.38 5.87 -24.79
N PRO A 248 -12.22 4.78 -25.56
CA PRO A 248 -13.22 4.42 -26.56
C PRO A 248 -14.54 4.05 -25.89
N TYR A 249 -15.66 4.49 -26.46
CA TYR A 249 -16.99 4.23 -25.92
C TYR A 249 -18.00 3.98 -27.00
N LYS A 250 -19.09 3.31 -26.64
CA LYS A 250 -20.26 3.11 -27.53
C LYS A 250 -21.55 3.44 -26.78
N LYS A 251 -22.43 4.22 -27.42
CA LYS A 251 -23.76 4.52 -26.88
C LYS A 251 -24.73 3.42 -27.26
N LEU A 252 -25.44 2.87 -26.29
CA LEU A 252 -26.37 1.76 -26.47
C LEU A 252 -27.58 1.95 -25.56
N ASN A 253 -28.77 1.52 -26.06
CA ASN A 253 -30.06 1.67 -25.37
C ASN A 253 -30.84 0.35 -25.25
N SER A 254 -30.22 -0.78 -25.52
CA SER A 254 -30.84 -2.10 -25.46
C SER A 254 -29.95 -3.04 -24.67
N VAL A 255 -30.54 -3.77 -23.73
CA VAL A 255 -29.87 -4.77 -22.89
C VAL A 255 -29.07 -5.74 -23.78
N GLN A 256 -29.73 -6.35 -24.78
CA GLN A 256 -29.04 -7.31 -25.66
C GLN A 256 -27.84 -6.71 -26.39
N LYS A 257 -27.95 -5.46 -26.89
CA LYS A 257 -26.80 -4.80 -27.55
C LYS A 257 -25.66 -4.47 -26.58
N ILE A 258 -25.99 -4.21 -25.32
CA ILE A 258 -24.98 -3.97 -24.27
C ILE A 258 -24.26 -5.28 -23.98
N ASP A 259 -24.97 -6.39 -23.76
CA ASP A 259 -24.40 -7.72 -23.55
C ASP A 259 -23.48 -8.12 -24.70
N ASP A 260 -23.99 -8.01 -25.94
CA ASP A 260 -23.22 -8.33 -27.15
C ASP A 260 -21.94 -7.50 -27.25
N TYR A 261 -21.99 -6.20 -26.89
CA TYR A 261 -20.83 -5.33 -26.98
C TYR A 261 -19.83 -5.58 -25.84
N VAL A 262 -20.31 -5.85 -24.62
CA VAL A 262 -19.48 -6.25 -23.50
C VAL A 262 -18.70 -7.52 -23.84
N MET A 263 -19.35 -8.52 -24.42
CA MET A 263 -18.69 -9.76 -24.87
C MET A 263 -17.71 -9.51 -26.02
N ALA A 264 -18.04 -8.65 -26.98
CA ALA A 264 -17.13 -8.28 -28.09
C ALA A 264 -15.85 -7.57 -27.58
N ILE A 265 -15.96 -6.74 -26.55
CA ILE A 265 -14.77 -6.13 -25.88
C ILE A 265 -13.88 -7.24 -25.32
N ASN A 266 -14.45 -8.26 -24.67
CA ASN A 266 -13.68 -9.39 -24.12
C ASN A 266 -12.93 -10.18 -25.21
N GLU A 267 -13.60 -10.48 -26.33
CA GLU A 267 -13.00 -11.21 -27.46
C GLU A 267 -11.82 -10.45 -28.09
N THR A 268 -11.87 -9.13 -28.06
CA THR A 268 -10.87 -8.26 -28.68
C THR A 268 -9.81 -7.75 -27.72
N ARG A 269 -9.89 -8.07 -26.41
CA ARG A 269 -9.02 -7.52 -25.36
C ARG A 269 -7.52 -7.73 -25.60
N GLU A 270 -7.13 -8.84 -26.23
CA GLU A 270 -5.71 -9.12 -26.51
C GLU A 270 -5.14 -8.16 -27.56
N LYS A 271 -5.98 -7.63 -28.47
CA LYS A 271 -5.57 -6.68 -29.51
C LYS A 271 -5.43 -5.26 -28.99
N LEU A 272 -5.95 -4.97 -27.80
CA LEU A 272 -5.84 -3.65 -27.18
C LEU A 272 -4.39 -3.36 -26.74
N PRO A 273 -3.94 -2.12 -26.83
CA PRO A 273 -2.59 -1.72 -26.40
C PRO A 273 -2.39 -1.83 -24.89
N CYS A 274 -3.46 -1.90 -24.13
CA CYS A 274 -3.50 -2.00 -22.67
C CYS A 274 -4.27 -3.23 -22.20
N ASP A 275 -4.03 -3.66 -20.98
CA ASP A 275 -4.88 -4.67 -20.35
C ASP A 275 -6.20 -4.06 -19.87
N ILE A 276 -7.24 -4.85 -19.91
CA ILE A 276 -8.58 -4.52 -19.42
C ILE A 276 -9.08 -5.65 -18.53
N ASP A 277 -9.77 -5.32 -17.46
CA ASP A 277 -10.31 -6.28 -16.49
C ASP A 277 -11.84 -6.38 -16.54
N GLY A 278 -12.47 -5.69 -17.50
CA GLY A 278 -13.93 -5.66 -17.63
C GLY A 278 -14.41 -4.61 -18.62
N ALA A 279 -15.66 -4.25 -18.47
CA ALA A 279 -16.30 -3.13 -19.13
C ALA A 279 -16.99 -2.23 -18.09
N VAL A 280 -17.05 -0.94 -18.34
CA VAL A 280 -17.79 0.02 -17.51
C VAL A 280 -19.04 0.45 -18.24
N ILE A 281 -20.19 0.31 -17.61
CA ILE A 281 -21.48 0.70 -18.13
C ILE A 281 -21.97 1.88 -17.30
N LYS A 282 -22.23 3.01 -17.97
CA LYS A 282 -22.64 4.26 -17.34
C LYS A 282 -23.93 4.77 -17.98
N VAL A 283 -24.86 5.29 -17.20
CA VAL A 283 -26.00 6.05 -17.74
C VAL A 283 -25.45 7.25 -18.50
N ASN A 284 -25.89 7.47 -19.74
CA ASN A 284 -25.36 8.54 -20.59
C ASN A 284 -25.90 9.93 -20.19
N SER A 285 -27.16 10.06 -19.77
CA SER A 285 -27.76 11.33 -19.32
C SER A 285 -27.22 11.80 -17.98
N LEU A 286 -26.59 12.98 -17.92
CA LEU A 286 -26.08 13.57 -16.68
C LEU A 286 -27.23 14.00 -15.74
N PRO A 287 -28.30 14.64 -16.20
CA PRO A 287 -29.45 14.92 -15.34
C PRO A 287 -30.11 13.68 -14.74
N GLN A 288 -30.09 12.55 -15.46
CA GLN A 288 -30.56 11.27 -14.92
C GLN A 288 -29.61 10.76 -13.82
N ARG A 289 -28.29 10.88 -13.99
CA ARG A 289 -27.31 10.52 -12.94
C ARG A 289 -27.54 11.27 -11.65
N ASP A 290 -27.83 12.57 -11.73
CA ASP A 290 -28.10 13.41 -10.55
C ASP A 290 -29.36 12.95 -9.81
N ARG A 291 -30.42 12.57 -10.54
CA ARG A 291 -31.66 12.01 -9.95
C ARG A 291 -31.44 10.64 -9.31
N MET A 292 -30.59 9.78 -9.90
CA MET A 292 -30.25 8.46 -9.37
C MET A 292 -29.36 8.56 -8.11
N GLY A 293 -28.48 9.54 -8.08
CA GLY A 293 -27.58 9.82 -6.97
C GLY A 293 -26.50 8.74 -6.74
N THR A 294 -25.97 8.75 -5.54
CA THR A 294 -24.87 7.90 -5.13
C THR A 294 -25.18 7.18 -3.81
N THR A 295 -24.47 6.10 -3.52
CA THR A 295 -24.35 5.52 -2.19
C THR A 295 -23.14 6.13 -1.47
N ALA A 296 -22.84 5.71 -0.26
CA ALA A 296 -21.61 6.12 0.43
C ALA A 296 -20.31 5.71 -0.30
N LYS A 297 -20.36 4.68 -1.15
CA LYS A 297 -19.18 4.12 -1.83
C LYS A 297 -19.21 4.22 -3.35
N PHE A 298 -20.41 4.12 -3.95
CA PHE A 298 -20.57 3.93 -5.39
C PHE A 298 -21.65 4.83 -5.96
N PRO A 299 -21.51 5.30 -7.23
CA PRO A 299 -22.61 5.90 -7.97
C PRO A 299 -23.66 4.84 -8.31
N LYS A 300 -24.95 5.19 -8.27
CA LYS A 300 -26.04 4.29 -8.65
C LYS A 300 -26.26 4.20 -10.17
N TRP A 301 -25.60 5.06 -10.93
CA TRP A 301 -25.74 5.22 -12.37
C TRP A 301 -24.62 4.55 -13.19
N ALA A 302 -23.72 3.82 -12.52
CA ALA A 302 -22.63 3.11 -13.21
C ALA A 302 -22.28 1.82 -12.49
N VAL A 303 -21.89 0.81 -13.28
CA VAL A 303 -21.35 -0.47 -12.80
C VAL A 303 -20.13 -0.86 -13.61
N ALA A 304 -19.27 -1.66 -13.01
CA ALA A 304 -18.13 -2.29 -13.66
C ALA A 304 -18.42 -3.79 -13.81
N TYR A 305 -18.65 -4.23 -15.05
CA TYR A 305 -18.76 -5.65 -15.37
C TYR A 305 -17.36 -6.26 -15.42
N LYS A 306 -17.09 -7.22 -14.56
CA LYS A 306 -15.82 -7.95 -14.49
C LYS A 306 -15.92 -9.24 -15.30
N TYR A 307 -14.98 -9.45 -16.22
CA TYR A 307 -14.95 -10.71 -16.97
C TYR A 307 -14.67 -11.89 -16.04
N PRO A 308 -15.28 -13.06 -16.30
CA PRO A 308 -14.93 -14.26 -15.56
C PRO A 308 -13.43 -14.53 -15.67
N PRO A 309 -12.78 -14.90 -14.55
CA PRO A 309 -11.36 -15.24 -14.57
C PRO A 309 -11.13 -16.45 -15.50
N GLU A 310 -10.03 -16.39 -16.25
CA GLU A 310 -9.60 -17.54 -17.06
C GLU A 310 -9.27 -18.71 -16.13
N ILE A 311 -9.75 -19.91 -16.50
CA ILE A 311 -9.49 -21.17 -15.77
C ILE A 311 -8.71 -22.10 -16.69
N LYS A 312 -7.64 -22.72 -16.18
CA LYS A 312 -6.82 -23.70 -16.90
C LYS A 312 -6.56 -24.92 -16.03
N ASP A 313 -6.40 -26.05 -16.69
CA ASP A 313 -5.95 -27.28 -16.06
C ASP A 313 -4.43 -27.31 -16.01
N THR A 314 -3.88 -27.79 -14.89
CA THR A 314 -2.46 -28.08 -14.73
C THR A 314 -2.28 -29.22 -13.74
N VAL A 315 -1.04 -29.63 -13.49
CA VAL A 315 -0.70 -30.72 -12.56
C VAL A 315 0.13 -30.17 -11.40
N VAL A 316 -0.22 -30.54 -10.18
CA VAL A 316 0.58 -30.26 -8.99
C VAL A 316 1.81 -31.14 -9.00
N GLU A 317 2.98 -30.59 -9.26
CA GLU A 317 4.25 -31.33 -9.32
C GLU A 317 4.90 -31.45 -7.94
N ASP A 318 4.71 -30.43 -7.06
CA ASP A 318 5.23 -30.44 -5.70
C ASP A 318 4.44 -29.48 -4.82
N ILE A 319 4.59 -29.57 -3.48
CA ILE A 319 4.08 -28.61 -2.51
C ILE A 319 5.24 -28.14 -1.63
N VAL A 320 5.60 -26.87 -1.79
CA VAL A 320 6.72 -26.23 -1.09
C VAL A 320 6.18 -25.38 0.06
N ILE A 321 6.83 -25.46 1.21
CA ILE A 321 6.46 -24.68 2.39
C ILE A 321 7.36 -23.45 2.50
N GLN A 322 6.76 -22.29 2.51
CA GLN A 322 7.43 -21.03 2.82
C GLN A 322 7.15 -20.64 4.27
N VAL A 323 8.21 -20.25 5.00
CA VAL A 323 8.05 -19.71 6.36
C VAL A 323 8.12 -18.20 6.28
N GLY A 324 6.99 -17.55 6.58
CA GLY A 324 6.87 -16.09 6.57
C GLY A 324 7.60 -15.43 7.75
N ARG A 325 7.79 -14.12 7.67
CA ARG A 325 8.40 -13.29 8.73
C ARG A 325 7.68 -13.40 10.08
N THR A 326 6.42 -13.85 10.09
CA THR A 326 5.62 -14.07 11.31
C THR A 326 5.70 -15.50 11.82
N GLY A 327 6.53 -16.36 11.19
CA GLY A 327 6.60 -17.78 11.48
C GLY A 327 5.49 -18.62 10.84
N VAL A 328 4.52 -18.00 10.14
CA VAL A 328 3.45 -18.74 9.44
C VAL A 328 4.04 -19.61 8.34
N LEU A 329 3.65 -20.89 8.35
CA LEU A 329 3.93 -21.82 7.27
C LEU A 329 2.88 -21.63 6.18
N THR A 330 3.29 -21.13 5.03
CA THR A 330 2.42 -20.94 3.87
C THR A 330 2.74 -21.97 2.81
N PRO A 331 1.86 -22.95 2.56
CA PRO A 331 2.04 -23.92 1.50
C PRO A 331 1.79 -23.29 0.13
N LYS A 332 2.58 -23.69 -0.84
CA LYS A 332 2.51 -23.24 -2.22
C LYS A 332 2.65 -24.47 -3.14
N ALA A 333 1.68 -24.70 -4.01
CA ALA A 333 1.79 -25.71 -5.05
C ALA A 333 2.77 -25.22 -6.13
N VAL A 334 3.72 -26.07 -6.47
CA VAL A 334 4.50 -25.97 -7.70
C VAL A 334 3.70 -26.71 -8.76
N VAL A 335 3.31 -26.03 -9.83
CA VAL A 335 2.46 -26.62 -10.86
C VAL A 335 3.21 -26.66 -12.20
N ARG A 336 2.84 -27.62 -13.03
CA ARG A 336 3.35 -27.68 -14.41
C ARG A 336 3.08 -26.33 -15.08
N PRO A 337 4.09 -25.72 -15.73
CA PRO A 337 3.93 -24.39 -16.33
C PRO A 337 2.73 -24.33 -17.27
N VAL A 338 1.83 -23.39 -17.03
CA VAL A 338 0.63 -23.16 -17.84
C VAL A 338 0.43 -21.67 -18.08
N ARG A 339 0.05 -21.32 -19.31
CA ARG A 339 -0.26 -19.93 -19.66
C ARG A 339 -1.66 -19.57 -19.19
N LEU A 340 -1.76 -18.56 -18.33
CA LEU A 340 -2.99 -18.14 -17.69
C LEU A 340 -3.03 -16.60 -17.60
N ALA A 341 -4.04 -15.97 -18.20
CA ALA A 341 -4.22 -14.53 -18.23
C ALA A 341 -2.92 -13.78 -18.56
N GLY A 342 -2.33 -14.11 -19.74
CA GLY A 342 -1.16 -13.44 -20.30
C GLY A 342 0.19 -13.76 -19.66
N THR A 343 0.25 -14.52 -18.55
CA THR A 343 1.50 -14.90 -17.88
C THR A 343 1.65 -16.43 -17.77
N THR A 344 2.89 -16.91 -17.65
CA THR A 344 3.16 -18.31 -17.35
C THR A 344 3.12 -18.52 -15.85
N VAL A 345 2.19 -19.34 -15.38
CA VAL A 345 2.02 -19.71 -13.98
C VAL A 345 2.75 -21.02 -13.70
N THR A 346 3.64 -20.99 -12.72
CA THR A 346 4.41 -22.14 -12.23
C THR A 346 4.11 -22.45 -10.76
N ASN A 347 3.37 -21.56 -10.08
CA ASN A 347 3.05 -21.71 -8.67
C ASN A 347 1.63 -21.22 -8.40
N ALA A 348 0.92 -21.89 -7.48
CA ALA A 348 -0.39 -21.47 -6.99
C ALA A 348 -0.43 -21.48 -5.46
N THR A 349 -1.14 -20.53 -4.84
CA THR A 349 -1.28 -20.52 -3.39
C THR A 349 -2.17 -21.66 -2.91
N LEU A 350 -1.81 -22.23 -1.77
CA LEU A 350 -2.61 -23.22 -1.04
C LEU A 350 -3.12 -22.69 0.31
N HIS A 351 -2.89 -21.43 0.58
CA HIS A 351 -3.30 -20.69 1.77
C HIS A 351 -2.85 -21.32 3.10
N ASN A 352 -3.40 -22.48 3.48
CA ASN A 352 -3.13 -23.18 4.74
C ASN A 352 -3.46 -24.69 4.63
N GLN A 353 -3.29 -25.43 5.72
CA GLN A 353 -3.60 -26.86 5.75
C GLN A 353 -5.09 -27.15 5.55
N ASP A 354 -5.99 -26.31 6.07
CA ASP A 354 -7.43 -26.52 5.96
C ASP A 354 -7.87 -26.45 4.49
N PHE A 355 -7.35 -25.49 3.73
CA PHE A 355 -7.61 -25.35 2.30
C PHE A 355 -7.16 -26.61 1.51
N ILE A 356 -5.99 -27.16 1.85
CA ILE A 356 -5.49 -28.42 1.26
C ILE A 356 -6.42 -29.58 1.60
N SER A 357 -6.81 -29.68 2.86
CA SER A 357 -7.65 -30.79 3.36
C SER A 357 -9.08 -30.74 2.83
N GLU A 358 -9.70 -29.55 2.78
CA GLU A 358 -11.06 -29.35 2.28
C GLU A 358 -11.20 -29.72 0.80
N ARG A 359 -10.16 -29.44 0.00
CA ARG A 359 -10.12 -29.77 -1.43
C ARG A 359 -9.43 -31.09 -1.72
N ASP A 360 -8.88 -31.74 -0.71
CA ASP A 360 -8.08 -32.97 -0.80
C ASP A 360 -7.00 -32.87 -1.90
N ILE A 361 -6.22 -31.78 -1.87
CA ILE A 361 -5.17 -31.53 -2.87
C ILE A 361 -3.95 -32.38 -2.56
N ARG A 362 -3.47 -33.14 -3.56
CA ARG A 362 -2.30 -34.04 -3.43
C ARG A 362 -1.28 -33.76 -4.54
N ILE A 363 -0.05 -34.10 -4.28
CA ILE A 363 1.01 -34.09 -5.32
C ILE A 363 0.64 -35.10 -6.40
N GLY A 364 0.73 -34.69 -7.66
CA GLY A 364 0.34 -35.48 -8.83
C GLY A 364 -1.07 -35.19 -9.33
N ASP A 365 -1.90 -34.47 -8.57
CA ASP A 365 -3.27 -34.15 -8.98
C ASP A 365 -3.32 -33.22 -10.21
N THR A 366 -4.26 -33.50 -11.10
CA THR A 366 -4.72 -32.53 -12.09
C THR A 366 -5.67 -31.57 -11.41
N VAL A 367 -5.40 -30.27 -11.50
CA VAL A 367 -6.15 -29.22 -10.82
C VAL A 367 -6.55 -28.11 -11.78
N LYS A 368 -7.70 -27.48 -11.53
CA LYS A 368 -8.08 -26.23 -12.19
C LYS A 368 -7.54 -25.04 -11.40
N ILE A 369 -6.86 -24.15 -12.09
CA ILE A 369 -6.33 -22.93 -11.51
C ILE A 369 -6.93 -21.68 -12.15
N ARG A 370 -7.04 -20.63 -11.34
CA ARG A 370 -7.36 -19.26 -11.80
C ARG A 370 -6.46 -18.26 -11.08
N LYS A 371 -6.51 -17.00 -11.49
CA LYS A 371 -5.94 -15.90 -10.72
C LYS A 371 -7.02 -15.24 -9.87
N ALA A 372 -6.90 -15.32 -8.55
CA ALA A 372 -7.72 -14.57 -7.60
C ALA A 372 -7.39 -13.08 -7.72
N GLY A 373 -8.43 -12.24 -7.92
CA GLY A 373 -8.25 -10.80 -8.12
C GLY A 373 -7.33 -10.45 -9.29
N GLU A 374 -7.25 -11.33 -10.31
CA GLU A 374 -6.42 -11.20 -11.52
C GLU A 374 -4.90 -11.24 -11.27
N ILE A 375 -4.47 -11.47 -10.03
CA ILE A 375 -3.07 -11.40 -9.63
C ILE A 375 -2.55 -12.74 -9.11
N ILE A 376 -3.20 -13.32 -8.10
CA ILE A 376 -2.68 -14.46 -7.33
C ILE A 376 -3.22 -15.78 -7.89
N PRO A 377 -2.36 -16.68 -8.45
CA PRO A 377 -2.81 -17.99 -8.86
C PRO A 377 -3.26 -18.82 -7.66
N GLU A 378 -4.44 -19.42 -7.74
CA GLU A 378 -5.02 -20.31 -6.73
C GLU A 378 -5.62 -21.56 -7.38
N ILE A 379 -5.67 -22.65 -6.63
CA ILE A 379 -6.34 -23.88 -7.04
C ILE A 379 -7.83 -23.76 -6.70
N LEU A 380 -8.69 -23.97 -7.71
CA LEU A 380 -10.14 -23.99 -7.54
C LEU A 380 -10.64 -25.36 -7.09
N GLU A 381 -10.29 -26.37 -7.87
CA GLU A 381 -10.77 -27.73 -7.65
C GLU A 381 -9.78 -28.77 -8.19
N VAL A 382 -9.91 -29.98 -7.72
CA VAL A 382 -9.14 -31.16 -8.15
C VAL A 382 -9.99 -31.99 -9.10
N ASP A 383 -9.40 -32.43 -10.20
CA ASP A 383 -10.02 -33.42 -11.09
C ASP A 383 -9.73 -34.85 -10.57
N PHE A 384 -10.61 -35.30 -9.69
CA PHE A 384 -10.48 -36.64 -9.09
C PHE A 384 -10.52 -37.79 -10.09
N THR A 385 -11.03 -37.55 -11.31
CA THR A 385 -11.09 -38.61 -12.34
C THR A 385 -9.72 -38.94 -12.93
N LYS A 386 -8.76 -38.00 -12.76
CA LYS A 386 -7.36 -38.14 -13.25
C LYS A 386 -6.37 -38.42 -12.14
N ARG A 387 -6.86 -38.62 -10.90
CA ARG A 387 -5.98 -38.90 -9.75
C ARG A 387 -5.37 -40.29 -9.82
N SER A 388 -4.07 -40.39 -9.54
CA SER A 388 -3.38 -41.66 -9.38
C SER A 388 -3.86 -42.38 -8.10
N GLU A 389 -3.98 -43.70 -8.14
CA GLU A 389 -4.28 -44.54 -6.97
C GLU A 389 -3.22 -44.43 -5.85
N ASP A 390 -1.98 -44.09 -6.20
CA ASP A 390 -0.87 -43.92 -5.27
C ASP A 390 -0.80 -42.52 -4.63
N ALA A 391 -1.71 -41.63 -4.96
CA ALA A 391 -1.70 -40.27 -4.43
C ALA A 391 -1.98 -40.24 -2.91
N VAL A 392 -1.05 -39.68 -2.14
CA VAL A 392 -1.11 -39.63 -0.66
C VAL A 392 -1.62 -38.27 -0.20
N PRO A 393 -2.51 -38.21 0.82
CA PRO A 393 -2.91 -36.94 1.43
C PRO A 393 -1.71 -36.13 1.93
N TYR A 394 -1.72 -34.83 1.68
CA TYR A 394 -0.62 -33.94 2.05
C TYR A 394 -0.87 -33.26 3.40
N HIS A 395 0.14 -33.29 4.26
CA HIS A 395 0.12 -32.60 5.55
C HIS A 395 1.35 -31.71 5.69
N LEU A 396 1.14 -30.53 6.28
CA LEU A 396 2.23 -29.63 6.65
C LEU A 396 3.16 -30.32 7.68
N PRO A 397 4.48 -30.06 7.62
CA PRO A 397 5.44 -30.70 8.51
C PRO A 397 5.22 -30.27 9.98
N PHE A 398 5.46 -31.20 10.90
CA PHE A 398 5.41 -30.93 12.35
C PHE A 398 6.60 -30.09 12.83
N ASN A 399 7.68 -30.07 12.07
CA ASN A 399 8.87 -29.27 12.37
C ASN A 399 9.11 -28.24 11.26
N CYS A 400 9.57 -27.05 11.65
CA CYS A 400 9.89 -25.97 10.71
C CYS A 400 10.98 -26.40 9.73
N PRO A 401 10.78 -26.29 8.43
CA PRO A 401 11.77 -26.70 7.42
C PRO A 401 13.04 -25.83 7.44
N ILE A 402 13.01 -24.66 8.11
CA ILE A 402 14.14 -23.72 8.15
C ILE A 402 15.01 -23.93 9.40
N CYS A 403 14.38 -24.11 10.59
CA CYS A 403 15.13 -24.16 11.87
C CYS A 403 14.93 -25.45 12.66
N GLY A 404 14.08 -26.38 12.20
CA GLY A 404 13.78 -27.64 12.90
C GLY A 404 12.91 -27.49 14.15
N ALA A 405 12.58 -26.27 14.60
CA ALA A 405 11.73 -26.07 15.76
C ALA A 405 10.30 -26.58 15.49
N LYS A 406 9.60 -26.93 16.57
CA LYS A 406 8.21 -27.42 16.51
C LYS A 406 7.30 -26.41 15.82
N VAL A 407 6.36 -26.93 15.04
CA VAL A 407 5.29 -26.15 14.42
C VAL A 407 4.00 -26.37 15.21
N GLU A 408 3.32 -25.30 15.55
CA GLU A 408 2.05 -25.35 16.28
C GLU A 408 0.96 -24.63 15.51
N ARG A 409 -0.28 -25.10 15.66
CA ARG A 409 -1.45 -24.46 15.09
C ARG A 409 -1.87 -23.28 15.97
N ASP A 410 -2.27 -22.17 15.36
CA ASP A 410 -2.89 -21.06 16.08
C ASP A 410 -4.21 -21.50 16.72
N GLU A 411 -4.43 -21.17 18.02
CA GLU A 411 -5.62 -21.60 18.76
C GLU A 411 -6.92 -21.10 18.12
N ASP A 412 -6.92 -19.88 17.58
CA ASP A 412 -8.09 -19.24 16.94
C ASP A 412 -7.96 -19.15 15.41
N GLY A 413 -7.08 -19.90 14.77
CA GLY A 413 -6.76 -19.70 13.38
C GLY A 413 -6.41 -20.96 12.60
N ALA A 414 -6.50 -20.82 11.27
CA ALA A 414 -6.18 -21.86 10.30
C ALA A 414 -4.67 -21.99 10.01
N PHE A 415 -3.81 -21.20 10.69
CA PHE A 415 -2.38 -21.13 10.38
C PHE A 415 -1.52 -22.02 11.28
N MET A 416 -0.55 -22.67 10.66
CA MET A 416 0.54 -23.38 11.33
C MET A 416 1.74 -22.45 11.47
N ARG A 417 2.40 -22.43 12.66
CA ARG A 417 3.52 -21.53 12.93
C ARG A 417 4.74 -22.22 13.50
N CYS A 418 5.89 -21.78 13.04
CA CYS A 418 7.16 -22.08 13.69
C CYS A 418 7.25 -21.37 15.05
N THR A 419 7.57 -22.13 16.10
CA THR A 419 7.73 -21.62 17.47
C THR A 419 9.18 -21.21 17.80
N GLY A 420 10.12 -21.38 16.86
CA GLY A 420 11.53 -21.10 17.06
C GLY A 420 11.83 -19.60 17.19
N ALA A 421 12.28 -19.13 18.36
CA ALA A 421 12.60 -17.73 18.62
C ALA A 421 13.80 -17.22 17.78
N GLU A 422 14.71 -18.11 17.41
CA GLU A 422 15.90 -17.83 16.57
C GLU A 422 15.75 -18.38 15.14
N CYS A 423 14.51 -18.56 14.66
CA CYS A 423 14.29 -19.04 13.31
C CYS A 423 14.82 -18.02 12.27
N PRO A 424 15.74 -18.43 11.37
CA PRO A 424 16.32 -17.52 10.37
C PRO A 424 15.27 -16.82 9.49
N ALA A 425 14.16 -17.49 9.20
CA ALA A 425 13.06 -16.88 8.42
C ALA A 425 12.35 -15.72 9.15
N GLN A 426 12.42 -15.68 10.48
CA GLN A 426 11.82 -14.66 11.33
C GLN A 426 12.86 -13.64 11.83
N LEU A 427 14.14 -13.94 11.66
CA LEU A 427 15.24 -13.20 12.26
C LEU A 427 15.21 -11.71 11.92
N SER A 428 15.11 -11.35 10.64
CA SER A 428 15.07 -9.95 10.20
C SER A 428 13.93 -9.18 10.85
N ARG A 429 12.73 -9.79 10.95
CA ARG A 429 11.58 -9.16 11.60
C ARG A 429 11.76 -9.04 13.11
N ASN A 430 12.26 -10.10 13.76
CA ASN A 430 12.45 -10.09 15.22
C ASN A 430 13.47 -9.02 15.61
N ILE A 431 14.55 -8.88 14.83
CA ILE A 431 15.55 -7.84 15.06
C ILE A 431 14.97 -6.45 14.76
N ALA A 432 14.25 -6.27 13.63
CA ALA A 432 13.62 -4.99 13.31
C ALA A 432 12.61 -4.54 14.38
N HIS A 433 11.84 -5.49 14.94
CA HIS A 433 10.96 -5.22 16.07
C HIS A 433 11.76 -4.84 17.33
N PHE A 434 12.79 -5.63 17.67
CA PHE A 434 13.61 -5.41 18.86
C PHE A 434 14.26 -4.03 18.87
N VAL A 435 14.75 -3.55 17.72
CA VAL A 435 15.42 -2.24 17.61
C VAL A 435 14.47 -1.06 17.37
N SER A 436 13.18 -1.31 17.19
CA SER A 436 12.19 -0.28 16.87
C SER A 436 12.09 0.79 17.96
N ARG A 437 11.54 1.97 17.57
CA ARG A 437 11.37 3.14 18.45
C ARG A 437 10.59 2.82 19.72
N ASP A 438 9.58 1.98 19.65
CA ASP A 438 8.74 1.63 20.80
C ASP A 438 9.34 0.50 21.66
N ALA A 439 10.35 -0.21 21.14
CA ALA A 439 11.11 -1.26 21.83
C ALA A 439 12.43 -0.71 22.36
N MET A 440 13.57 -1.27 21.97
CA MET A 440 14.88 -0.84 22.51
C MET A 440 15.39 0.49 21.92
N ASP A 441 14.74 1.05 20.89
CA ASP A 441 15.01 2.36 20.29
C ASP A 441 16.48 2.56 19.86
N ILE A 442 16.97 1.66 19.02
CA ILE A 442 18.34 1.74 18.53
C ILE A 442 18.37 2.56 17.24
N GLU A 443 18.52 3.88 17.39
CA GLU A 443 18.53 4.80 16.24
C GLU A 443 19.67 4.46 15.26
N GLY A 444 19.33 4.42 13.97
CA GLY A 444 20.27 4.10 12.90
C GLY A 444 20.32 2.62 12.50
N LEU A 445 19.67 1.72 13.25
CA LEU A 445 19.58 0.30 12.89
C LEU A 445 18.29 0.01 12.10
N GLY A 446 18.16 0.62 10.92
CA GLY A 446 17.02 0.41 10.02
C GLY A 446 17.07 -0.96 9.30
N SER A 447 15.94 -1.32 8.62
CA SER A 447 15.76 -2.63 7.98
C SER A 447 16.91 -3.02 7.05
N SER A 448 17.42 -2.09 6.22
CA SER A 448 18.51 -2.37 5.29
C SER A 448 19.84 -2.71 5.99
N ILE A 449 20.11 -2.08 7.14
CA ILE A 449 21.30 -2.37 7.93
C ILE A 449 21.16 -3.71 8.64
N VAL A 450 19.98 -4.01 9.16
CA VAL A 450 19.64 -5.32 9.76
C VAL A 450 19.83 -6.43 8.71
N GLU A 451 19.32 -6.26 7.51
CA GLU A 451 19.50 -7.23 6.42
C GLU A 451 20.98 -7.43 6.07
N SER A 452 21.75 -6.34 5.94
CA SER A 452 23.20 -6.43 5.68
C SER A 452 23.98 -7.13 6.79
N LEU A 453 23.61 -6.92 8.06
CA LEU A 453 24.22 -7.62 9.18
C LEU A 453 23.92 -9.13 9.18
N ILE A 454 22.69 -9.50 8.83
CA ILE A 454 22.27 -10.90 8.69
C ILE A 454 22.98 -11.57 7.52
N GLU A 455 23.02 -10.92 6.36
CA GLU A 455 23.71 -11.43 5.16
C GLU A 455 25.20 -11.70 5.41
N LYS A 456 25.84 -10.79 6.15
CA LYS A 456 27.23 -10.96 6.56
C LYS A 456 27.43 -11.95 7.74
N SER A 457 26.34 -12.55 8.23
CA SER A 457 26.33 -13.46 9.38
C SER A 457 26.90 -12.85 10.67
N LEU A 458 26.85 -11.53 10.81
CA LEU A 458 27.31 -10.79 12.00
C LEU A 458 26.32 -10.88 13.16
N ILE A 459 25.01 -11.04 12.86
CA ILE A 459 23.96 -11.23 13.85
C ILE A 459 23.07 -12.42 13.48
N LYS A 460 22.72 -13.23 14.49
CA LYS A 460 21.85 -14.42 14.40
C LYS A 460 20.71 -14.38 15.44
N SER A 461 20.76 -13.41 16.35
CA SER A 461 19.72 -13.15 17.35
C SER A 461 19.71 -11.66 17.70
N PRO A 462 18.64 -11.12 18.30
CA PRO A 462 18.62 -9.74 18.80
C PRO A 462 19.74 -9.44 19.82
N ALA A 463 20.16 -10.43 20.63
CA ALA A 463 21.22 -10.27 21.59
C ALA A 463 22.59 -9.99 20.95
N ASP A 464 22.83 -10.48 19.72
CA ASP A 464 24.10 -10.29 19.02
C ASP A 464 24.40 -8.83 18.71
N ILE A 465 23.38 -7.98 18.63
CA ILE A 465 23.51 -6.53 18.40
C ILE A 465 24.45 -5.90 19.42
N TYR A 466 24.38 -6.34 20.68
CA TYR A 466 25.18 -5.79 21.78
C TYR A 466 26.63 -6.27 21.80
N TYR A 467 26.99 -7.20 20.93
CA TYR A 467 28.35 -7.73 20.77
C TYR A 467 29.04 -7.22 19.50
N LEU A 468 28.35 -6.40 18.68
CA LEU A 468 28.93 -5.82 17.48
C LEU A 468 30.07 -4.86 17.81
N THR A 469 31.18 -5.02 17.11
CA THR A 469 32.36 -4.17 17.23
C THR A 469 32.31 -2.99 16.25
N LEU A 470 33.09 -1.94 16.55
CA LEU A 470 33.20 -0.79 15.65
C LEU A 470 33.71 -1.19 14.25
N GLU A 471 34.63 -2.15 14.18
CA GLU A 471 35.21 -2.61 12.92
C GLU A 471 34.16 -3.37 12.06
N GLU A 472 33.35 -4.22 12.66
CA GLU A 472 32.25 -4.89 11.99
C GLU A 472 31.22 -3.88 11.46
N LEU A 473 30.86 -2.89 12.28
CA LEU A 473 29.95 -1.83 11.86
C LEU A 473 30.54 -0.98 10.73
N LYS A 474 31.83 -0.62 10.76
CA LYS A 474 32.49 0.10 9.66
C LYS A 474 32.44 -0.66 8.35
N SER A 475 32.45 -1.99 8.39
CA SER A 475 32.36 -2.84 7.19
C SER A 475 31.05 -2.71 6.40
N LEU A 476 30.03 -2.07 6.98
CA LEU A 476 28.72 -1.84 6.33
C LEU A 476 28.73 -0.62 5.41
N TRP A 477 29.69 0.29 5.56
CA TRP A 477 29.74 1.54 4.78
C TRP A 477 31.12 1.77 4.15
N GLN A 478 31.18 2.12 2.87
CA GLN A 478 32.44 2.41 2.17
C GLN A 478 33.19 3.65 2.70
N LYS A 479 32.49 4.61 3.34
CA LYS A 479 33.06 5.86 3.87
C LYS A 479 32.49 6.25 5.25
N GLY A 480 32.04 5.29 6.09
CA GLY A 480 31.08 5.55 7.16
C GLY A 480 31.60 5.46 8.60
N GLY A 481 32.84 5.87 8.92
CA GLY A 481 33.34 5.82 10.30
C GLY A 481 32.43 6.52 11.32
N LYS A 482 31.94 7.73 11.00
CA LYS A 482 31.02 8.48 11.89
C LYS A 482 29.65 7.81 12.06
N ALA A 483 29.11 7.18 11.00
CA ALA A 483 27.83 6.46 11.09
C ALA A 483 27.95 5.22 11.97
N ALA A 484 29.04 4.46 11.85
CA ALA A 484 29.33 3.32 12.70
C ALA A 484 29.51 3.71 14.18
N GLU A 485 30.20 4.82 14.46
CA GLU A 485 30.36 5.35 15.83
C GLU A 485 29.01 5.83 16.41
N LYS A 486 28.16 6.51 15.61
CA LYS A 486 26.83 6.93 16.05
C LYS A 486 25.97 5.71 16.38
N LEU A 487 25.99 4.69 15.53
CA LEU A 487 25.23 3.46 15.76
C LEU A 487 25.70 2.71 16.99
N LEU A 488 27.04 2.57 17.19
CA LEU A 488 27.57 1.91 18.38
C LEU A 488 27.16 2.65 19.67
N LYS A 489 27.13 3.97 19.66
CA LYS A 489 26.63 4.78 20.78
C LYS A 489 25.15 4.56 21.04
N ALA A 490 24.34 4.44 19.99
CA ALA A 490 22.90 4.15 20.11
C ALA A 490 22.66 2.75 20.69
N ILE A 491 23.44 1.75 20.27
CA ILE A 491 23.40 0.39 20.82
C ILE A 491 23.74 0.43 22.32
N GLU A 492 24.80 1.13 22.70
CA GLU A 492 25.21 1.22 24.11
C GLU A 492 24.17 1.96 24.96
N ALA A 493 23.63 3.08 24.46
CA ALA A 493 22.58 3.82 25.16
C ALA A 493 21.30 3.01 25.35
N SER A 494 20.97 2.11 24.40
CA SER A 494 19.76 1.27 24.49
C SER A 494 19.80 0.28 25.65
N LYS A 495 20.97 -0.08 26.18
CA LYS A 495 21.09 -0.95 27.36
C LYS A 495 20.39 -0.37 28.59
N GLU A 496 20.28 0.95 28.66
CA GLU A 496 19.64 1.67 29.75
C GLU A 496 18.12 1.82 29.61
N GLN A 497 17.50 1.27 28.57
CA GLN A 497 16.05 1.31 28.40
C GLN A 497 15.32 0.66 29.58
N ASP A 498 14.08 1.10 29.84
CA ASP A 498 13.24 0.54 30.91
C ASP A 498 12.84 -0.91 30.61
N LEU A 499 12.65 -1.72 31.66
CA LEU A 499 12.21 -3.11 31.56
C LEU A 499 10.98 -3.28 30.70
N SER A 500 10.02 -2.35 30.75
CA SER A 500 8.79 -2.41 29.96
C SER A 500 9.05 -2.44 28.45
N ARG A 501 10.08 -1.72 28.02
CA ARG A 501 10.50 -1.69 26.61
C ARG A 501 11.20 -2.99 26.21
N LEU A 502 12.02 -3.53 27.10
CA LEU A 502 12.65 -4.84 26.90
C LEU A 502 11.59 -5.95 26.77
N ILE A 503 10.61 -6.01 27.67
CA ILE A 503 9.52 -7.00 27.60
C ILE A 503 8.79 -6.92 26.26
N PHE A 504 8.50 -5.71 25.78
CA PHE A 504 7.91 -5.52 24.46
C PHE A 504 8.86 -5.95 23.33
N ALA A 505 10.16 -5.60 23.45
CA ALA A 505 11.19 -5.93 22.47
C ALA A 505 11.40 -7.45 22.29
N LEU A 506 11.19 -8.25 23.35
CA LEU A 506 11.29 -9.71 23.28
C LEU A 506 10.27 -10.33 22.29
N GLY A 507 9.26 -9.57 21.86
CA GLY A 507 8.32 -10.01 20.83
C GLY A 507 7.42 -11.18 21.25
N ILE A 508 7.16 -11.32 22.56
CA ILE A 508 6.24 -12.35 23.08
C ILE A 508 4.85 -12.13 22.51
N ARG A 509 4.25 -13.18 21.99
CA ARG A 509 2.94 -13.10 21.32
C ARG A 509 1.88 -12.51 22.25
N GLN A 510 1.07 -11.58 21.74
CA GLN A 510 0.04 -10.81 22.45
C GLN A 510 0.56 -9.90 23.58
N VAL A 511 1.86 -9.78 23.75
CA VAL A 511 2.46 -8.80 24.64
C VAL A 511 2.83 -7.54 23.84
N GLY A 512 1.92 -6.57 23.80
CA GLY A 512 2.15 -5.23 23.22
C GLY A 512 2.84 -4.30 24.20
N ALA A 513 3.18 -3.07 23.76
CA ALA A 513 3.85 -2.06 24.61
C ALA A 513 3.08 -1.77 25.91
N LYS A 514 1.73 -1.74 25.87
CA LYS A 514 0.88 -1.54 27.06
C LYS A 514 1.03 -2.70 28.06
N ALA A 515 0.92 -3.95 27.58
CA ALA A 515 1.09 -5.13 28.43
C ALA A 515 2.52 -5.19 29.01
N GLY A 516 3.54 -4.84 28.20
CA GLY A 516 4.93 -4.71 28.66
C GLY A 516 5.10 -3.75 29.85
N LYS A 517 4.43 -2.58 29.80
CA LYS A 517 4.45 -1.62 30.92
C LYS A 517 3.80 -2.18 32.19
N VAL A 518 2.62 -2.81 32.05
CA VAL A 518 1.90 -3.39 33.20
C VAL A 518 2.68 -4.53 33.82
N LEU A 519 3.26 -5.43 32.99
CA LEU A 519 4.10 -6.53 33.48
C LEU A 519 5.37 -6.03 34.19
N ALA A 520 6.05 -5.01 33.64
CA ALA A 520 7.22 -4.41 34.26
C ALA A 520 6.89 -3.80 35.62
N SER A 521 5.75 -3.12 35.74
CA SER A 521 5.29 -2.53 36.99
C SER A 521 4.89 -3.59 38.03
N SER A 522 4.24 -4.68 37.59
CA SER A 522 3.76 -5.75 38.50
C SER A 522 4.90 -6.62 39.05
N PHE A 523 5.90 -6.94 38.22
CA PHE A 523 6.97 -7.86 38.60
C PHE A 523 8.30 -7.16 38.99
N GLY A 524 8.48 -5.89 38.61
CA GLY A 524 9.64 -5.09 38.94
C GLY A 524 10.97 -5.52 38.27
N SER A 525 11.10 -6.79 37.89
CA SER A 525 12.30 -7.32 37.21
C SER A 525 11.92 -8.42 36.21
N LEU A 526 12.77 -8.59 35.15
CA LEU A 526 12.61 -9.67 34.20
C LEU A 526 12.74 -11.05 34.87
N ASP A 527 13.61 -11.17 35.90
CA ASP A 527 13.80 -12.42 36.64
C ASP A 527 12.56 -12.84 37.41
N ALA A 528 11.83 -11.89 37.99
CA ALA A 528 10.57 -12.16 38.65
C ALA A 528 9.49 -12.60 37.62
N LEU A 529 9.42 -11.90 36.48
CA LEU A 529 8.50 -12.25 35.40
C LEU A 529 8.77 -13.65 34.84
N MET A 530 10.04 -14.04 34.67
CA MET A 530 10.42 -15.37 34.18
C MET A 530 10.00 -16.51 35.12
N LYS A 531 9.88 -16.24 36.42
CA LYS A 531 9.51 -17.22 37.45
C LYS A 531 8.01 -17.21 37.77
N ALA A 532 7.28 -16.25 37.24
CA ALA A 532 5.85 -16.08 37.51
C ALA A 532 5.04 -17.29 37.05
N SER A 533 4.10 -17.73 37.88
CA SER A 533 3.15 -18.78 37.55
C SER A 533 2.07 -18.27 36.59
N LEU A 534 1.30 -19.21 35.99
CA LEU A 534 0.19 -18.85 35.11
C LEU A 534 -0.88 -18.05 35.89
N GLU A 535 -1.13 -18.43 37.14
CA GLU A 535 -2.10 -17.80 38.04
C GLU A 535 -1.68 -16.34 38.32
N GLU A 536 -0.43 -16.11 38.74
CA GLU A 536 0.08 -14.76 39.01
C GLU A 536 0.02 -13.86 37.77
N LEU A 537 0.32 -14.40 36.58
CA LEU A 537 0.22 -13.66 35.34
C LEU A 537 -1.22 -13.29 34.97
N THR A 538 -2.19 -14.15 35.25
CA THR A 538 -3.61 -13.87 34.94
C THR A 538 -4.25 -12.88 35.92
N GLU A 539 -3.68 -12.65 37.08
CA GLU A 539 -4.10 -11.60 38.03
C GLU A 539 -3.65 -10.19 37.58
N VAL A 540 -2.67 -10.12 36.65
CA VAL A 540 -2.18 -8.83 36.14
C VAL A 540 -3.24 -8.17 35.25
N PRO A 541 -3.61 -6.90 35.47
CA PRO A 541 -4.56 -6.17 34.62
C PRO A 541 -4.16 -6.22 33.14
N ASP A 542 -5.13 -6.39 32.25
CA ASP A 542 -4.94 -6.47 30.79
C ASP A 542 -4.14 -7.72 30.31
N VAL A 543 -3.83 -8.68 31.18
CA VAL A 543 -3.19 -9.96 30.83
C VAL A 543 -4.22 -11.09 30.95
N GLY A 544 -4.76 -11.52 29.82
CA GLY A 544 -5.68 -12.66 29.77
C GLY A 544 -4.96 -14.00 29.80
N ALA A 545 -5.70 -15.10 30.01
CA ALA A 545 -5.16 -16.45 30.09
C ALA A 545 -4.28 -16.85 28.90
N VAL A 546 -4.66 -16.45 27.67
CA VAL A 546 -3.90 -16.73 26.44
C VAL A 546 -2.55 -15.99 26.44
N THR A 547 -2.54 -14.72 26.86
CA THR A 547 -1.31 -13.93 26.96
C THR A 547 -0.38 -14.51 28.02
N ALA A 548 -0.93 -14.88 29.19
CA ALA A 548 -0.19 -15.51 30.27
C ALA A 548 0.47 -16.83 29.83
N GLN A 549 -0.27 -17.70 29.13
CA GLN A 549 0.28 -18.93 28.56
C GLN A 549 1.39 -18.66 27.55
N ASN A 550 1.27 -17.64 26.69
CA ASN A 550 2.30 -17.27 25.74
C ASN A 550 3.59 -16.81 26.45
N ILE A 551 3.47 -16.06 27.54
CA ILE A 551 4.61 -15.63 28.37
C ILE A 551 5.33 -16.86 28.96
N VAL A 552 4.60 -17.74 29.64
CA VAL A 552 5.18 -18.97 30.24
C VAL A 552 5.86 -19.84 29.18
N ARG A 553 5.18 -20.11 28.08
CA ARG A 553 5.71 -20.93 26.96
C ARG A 553 6.97 -20.30 26.36
N TRP A 554 6.98 -18.97 26.19
CA TRP A 554 8.13 -18.26 25.60
C TRP A 554 9.37 -18.39 26.47
N PHE A 555 9.26 -18.16 27.80
CA PHE A 555 10.39 -18.29 28.73
C PHE A 555 10.80 -19.75 28.98
N ALA A 556 9.93 -20.72 28.75
CA ALA A 556 10.28 -22.13 28.85
C ALA A 556 11.14 -22.65 27.69
N GLN A 557 11.24 -21.92 26.58
CA GLN A 557 12.03 -22.33 25.42
C GLN A 557 13.54 -22.13 25.67
N PRO A 558 14.38 -23.15 25.37
CA PRO A 558 15.84 -23.02 25.55
C PRO A 558 16.46 -21.85 24.77
N GLN A 559 15.98 -21.57 23.55
CA GLN A 559 16.44 -20.45 22.73
C GLN A 559 16.11 -19.09 23.38
N SER A 560 14.92 -18.95 23.96
CA SER A 560 14.52 -17.72 24.67
C SER A 560 15.38 -17.50 25.92
N GLN A 561 15.63 -18.56 26.68
CA GLN A 561 16.50 -18.50 27.87
C GLN A 561 17.93 -18.14 27.50
N HIS A 562 18.47 -18.74 26.43
CA HIS A 562 19.78 -18.41 25.90
C HIS A 562 19.88 -16.93 25.48
N MET A 563 18.89 -16.41 24.75
CA MET A 563 18.85 -15.01 24.32
C MET A 563 18.80 -14.06 25.53
N VAL A 564 17.94 -14.35 26.52
CA VAL A 564 17.84 -13.54 27.75
C VAL A 564 19.16 -13.54 28.51
N GLU A 565 19.82 -14.68 28.64
CA GLU A 565 21.10 -14.77 29.32
C GLU A 565 22.21 -13.95 28.60
N ARG A 566 22.22 -13.99 27.26
CA ARG A 566 23.14 -13.15 26.47
C ARG A 566 22.86 -11.65 26.62
N LEU A 567 21.58 -11.23 26.65
CA LEU A 567 21.20 -9.84 26.93
C LEU A 567 21.67 -9.40 28.34
N ARG A 568 21.56 -10.29 29.34
CA ARG A 568 22.07 -10.07 30.69
C ARG A 568 23.58 -9.86 30.71
N GLN A 569 24.34 -10.76 30.07
CA GLN A 569 25.79 -10.67 29.95
C GLN A 569 26.25 -9.42 29.21
N ALA A 570 25.45 -8.94 28.24
CA ALA A 570 25.72 -7.68 27.56
C ALA A 570 25.45 -6.42 28.42
N GLY A 571 24.85 -6.57 29.60
CA GLY A 571 24.57 -5.47 30.53
C GLY A 571 23.26 -4.72 30.21
N VAL A 572 22.31 -5.34 29.53
CA VAL A 572 20.97 -4.75 29.30
C VAL A 572 20.21 -4.67 30.62
N ASN A 573 19.50 -3.57 30.86
CA ASN A 573 18.71 -3.35 32.05
C ASN A 573 17.52 -4.30 32.17
N PHE A 574 17.45 -5.06 33.29
CA PHE A 574 16.40 -6.04 33.58
C PHE A 574 15.47 -5.59 34.70
N VAL A 575 15.56 -4.33 35.13
CA VAL A 575 14.80 -3.79 36.27
C VAL A 575 13.94 -2.63 35.80
N SER A 576 12.69 -2.57 36.29
CA SER A 576 11.83 -1.42 36.07
C SER A 576 12.39 -0.19 36.77
N LYS A 577 12.55 0.90 36.03
CA LYS A 577 12.99 2.20 36.53
C LYS A 577 11.84 3.04 37.12
N ARG A 578 10.61 2.56 36.99
CA ARG A 578 9.40 3.29 37.41
C ARG A 578 9.05 2.92 38.86
N GLU A 579 9.41 3.76 39.79
CA GLU A 579 8.70 3.88 41.06
C GLU A 579 7.54 4.87 40.83
N ILE A 580 6.30 4.44 41.11
CA ILE A 580 5.17 5.38 41.27
C ILE A 580 5.45 6.14 42.56
N THR A 581 6.07 7.33 42.44
CA THR A 581 6.46 8.15 43.59
C THR A 581 5.32 9.02 44.09
N ASP A 582 4.24 9.14 43.33
CA ASP A 582 3.09 10.00 43.61
C ASP A 582 1.82 9.40 43.03
N THR A 583 0.76 9.28 43.82
CA THR A 583 -0.53 8.70 43.46
C THR A 583 -1.63 9.72 43.25
N ARG A 584 -1.30 11.02 43.05
CA ARG A 584 -2.31 12.12 42.91
C ARG A 584 -3.33 11.88 41.79
N PHE A 585 -3.02 11.08 40.78
CA PHE A 585 -3.92 10.70 39.69
C PHE A 585 -4.43 9.26 39.80
N GLU A 586 -4.24 8.60 40.91
CA GLU A 586 -4.75 7.26 41.11
C GLU A 586 -6.28 7.20 40.88
N GLY A 587 -6.72 6.24 40.06
CA GLY A 587 -8.12 6.08 39.67
C GLY A 587 -8.65 7.12 38.67
N LYS A 588 -7.85 8.10 38.25
CA LYS A 588 -8.25 9.10 37.23
C LYS A 588 -7.94 8.63 35.82
N ILE A 589 -8.88 8.90 34.91
CA ILE A 589 -8.74 8.59 33.47
C ILE A 589 -8.69 9.89 32.68
N PHE A 590 -7.61 10.08 31.93
CA PHE A 590 -7.38 11.24 31.09
C PHE A 590 -7.58 10.90 29.61
N VAL A 591 -8.07 11.85 28.81
CA VAL A 591 -8.12 11.75 27.35
C VAL A 591 -7.38 12.93 26.75
N LEU A 592 -6.43 12.67 25.86
CA LEU A 592 -5.67 13.71 25.16
C LEU A 592 -6.28 13.95 23.79
N THR A 593 -6.49 15.22 23.41
CA THR A 593 -7.08 15.61 22.12
C THR A 593 -6.46 16.91 21.59
N GLY A 594 -6.44 17.07 20.27
CA GLY A 594 -5.75 18.17 19.63
C GLY A 594 -4.24 17.98 19.49
N ALA A 595 -3.57 18.96 18.89
CA ALA A 595 -2.10 19.01 18.84
C ALA A 595 -1.59 19.68 20.12
N LEU A 596 -0.85 18.93 20.94
CA LEU A 596 -0.21 19.47 22.15
C LEU A 596 1.06 20.21 21.74
N SER A 597 1.24 21.43 22.25
CA SER A 597 2.37 22.32 21.92
C SER A 597 3.54 22.16 22.88
N LYS A 598 3.26 21.75 24.13
CA LYS A 598 4.24 21.67 25.22
C LYS A 598 4.73 20.25 25.49
N PHE A 599 4.00 19.26 25.00
CA PHE A 599 4.30 17.83 25.14
C PHE A 599 3.97 17.10 23.85
N THR A 600 4.70 16.06 23.54
CA THR A 600 4.17 15.00 22.69
C THR A 600 3.06 14.25 23.43
N ARG A 601 2.18 13.56 22.71
CA ARG A 601 1.13 12.72 23.35
C ARG A 601 1.73 11.67 24.27
N ASP A 602 2.87 11.12 23.88
CA ASP A 602 3.57 10.09 24.64
C ASP A 602 4.15 10.67 25.94
N GLU A 603 4.76 11.85 25.90
CA GLU A 603 5.26 12.54 27.11
C GLU A 603 4.13 12.92 28.06
N ALA A 604 2.99 13.42 27.56
CA ALA A 604 1.82 13.72 28.40
C ALA A 604 1.24 12.44 29.03
N THR A 605 1.15 11.35 28.24
CA THR A 605 0.73 10.03 28.74
C THR A 605 1.68 9.53 29.83
N GLU A 606 2.97 9.64 29.61
CA GLU A 606 3.98 9.22 30.57
C GLU A 606 3.90 9.97 31.90
N LYS A 607 3.64 11.28 31.86
CA LYS A 607 3.46 12.09 33.06
C LYS A 607 2.18 11.71 33.82
N ILE A 608 1.07 11.45 33.11
CA ILE A 608 -0.18 11.00 33.76
C ILE A 608 0.03 9.66 34.47
N GLU A 609 0.73 8.72 33.81
CA GLU A 609 1.00 7.39 34.34
C GLU A 609 2.00 7.45 35.52
N LEU A 610 2.97 8.37 35.49
CA LEU A 610 3.92 8.59 36.60
C LEU A 610 3.23 8.96 37.91
N PHE A 611 2.09 9.65 37.83
CA PHE A 611 1.26 10.03 38.97
C PHE A 611 0.11 9.05 39.25
N GLY A 612 0.16 7.82 38.70
CA GLY A 612 -0.83 6.76 38.95
C GLY A 612 -2.12 6.91 38.15
N GLY A 613 -2.23 7.85 37.19
CA GLY A 613 -3.37 8.01 36.30
C GLY A 613 -3.35 7.04 35.11
N LYS A 614 -4.47 7.04 34.37
CA LYS A 614 -4.61 6.24 33.12
C LYS A 614 -4.99 7.13 31.95
N THR A 615 -4.52 6.80 30.76
CA THR A 615 -4.96 7.47 29.53
C THR A 615 -5.95 6.58 28.74
N SER A 616 -6.88 7.22 28.01
CA SER A 616 -7.86 6.54 27.16
C SER A 616 -7.93 7.21 25.78
N GLY A 617 -8.12 6.39 24.74
CA GLY A 617 -8.30 6.87 23.36
C GLY A 617 -9.67 7.49 23.10
N SER A 618 -10.67 7.30 23.97
CA SER A 618 -12.03 7.79 23.76
C SER A 618 -12.62 8.39 25.02
N VAL A 619 -13.49 9.42 24.85
CA VAL A 619 -14.22 10.06 25.95
C VAL A 619 -15.46 9.25 26.30
N SER A 620 -15.64 8.95 27.59
CA SER A 620 -16.77 8.22 28.17
C SER A 620 -17.15 8.81 29.53
N LYS A 621 -18.27 8.38 30.11
CA LYS A 621 -18.69 8.79 31.48
C LYS A 621 -17.67 8.43 32.58
N LYS A 622 -16.69 7.55 32.27
CA LYS A 622 -15.60 7.17 33.18
C LYS A 622 -14.38 8.09 33.06
N THR A 623 -14.34 8.97 32.06
CA THR A 623 -13.24 9.92 31.84
C THR A 623 -13.26 10.99 32.93
N SER A 624 -12.13 11.21 33.59
CA SER A 624 -11.98 12.19 34.67
C SER A 624 -11.63 13.58 34.15
N TYR A 625 -10.75 13.64 33.14
CA TYR A 625 -10.27 14.88 32.53
C TYR A 625 -10.01 14.71 31.05
N VAL A 626 -10.20 15.78 30.26
CA VAL A 626 -9.80 15.85 28.86
C VAL A 626 -8.80 16.98 28.71
N VAL A 627 -7.56 16.66 28.34
CA VAL A 627 -6.50 17.65 28.05
C VAL A 627 -6.58 18.04 26.58
N VAL A 628 -6.71 19.34 26.32
CA VAL A 628 -7.00 19.89 25.01
C VAL A 628 -5.83 20.77 24.53
N GLY A 629 -5.26 20.35 23.37
CA GLY A 629 -4.33 21.17 22.60
C GLY A 629 -5.02 21.90 21.44
N GLU A 630 -4.23 22.44 20.50
CA GLU A 630 -4.73 23.15 19.33
C GLU A 630 -5.57 22.24 18.41
N ASN A 631 -6.61 22.81 17.79
CA ASN A 631 -7.51 22.12 16.86
C ASN A 631 -8.18 20.85 17.44
N ALA A 632 -8.58 20.92 18.69
CA ALA A 632 -9.31 19.83 19.34
C ALA A 632 -10.67 19.60 18.66
N GLY A 633 -10.94 18.36 18.29
CA GLY A 633 -12.09 17.98 17.47
C GLY A 633 -13.27 17.36 18.25
N SER A 634 -13.79 16.23 17.76
CA SER A 634 -14.98 15.53 18.29
C SER A 634 -14.88 15.11 19.77
N LYS A 635 -13.68 14.86 20.28
CA LYS A 635 -13.47 14.43 21.67
C LYS A 635 -13.73 15.56 22.66
N GLU A 636 -13.35 16.80 22.33
CA GLU A 636 -13.65 17.99 23.15
C GLU A 636 -15.16 18.24 23.22
N ARG A 637 -15.87 18.19 22.08
CA ARG A 637 -17.33 18.33 22.04
C ARG A 637 -18.01 17.30 22.92
N LYS A 638 -17.58 16.05 22.81
CA LYS A 638 -18.13 14.95 23.61
C LYS A 638 -17.85 15.11 25.11
N ALA A 639 -16.70 15.69 25.50
CA ALA A 639 -16.41 16.02 26.89
C ALA A 639 -17.38 17.09 27.43
N ARG A 640 -17.66 18.14 26.66
CA ARG A 640 -18.65 19.19 27.02
C ARG A 640 -20.06 18.61 27.16
N GLU A 641 -20.48 17.74 26.22
CA GLU A 641 -21.79 17.07 26.28
C GLU A 641 -21.95 16.18 27.52
N LEU A 642 -20.88 15.52 27.96
CA LEU A 642 -20.87 14.65 29.13
C LEU A 642 -20.54 15.38 30.45
N GLY A 643 -20.30 16.70 30.43
CA GLY A 643 -19.94 17.50 31.60
C GLY A 643 -18.58 17.12 32.21
N ILE A 644 -17.65 16.59 31.41
CA ILE A 644 -16.32 16.19 31.87
C ILE A 644 -15.39 17.41 31.89
N PRO A 645 -14.63 17.62 32.97
CA PRO A 645 -13.64 18.70 33.07
C PRO A 645 -12.65 18.68 31.91
N ILE A 646 -12.50 19.85 31.28
CA ILE A 646 -11.56 20.06 30.18
C ILE A 646 -10.39 20.88 30.75
N LEU A 647 -9.19 20.43 30.50
CA LEU A 647 -7.95 21.09 30.93
C LEU A 647 -7.21 21.60 29.70
N THR A 648 -6.72 22.82 29.76
CA THR A 648 -5.68 23.33 28.85
C THR A 648 -4.34 22.66 29.16
N GLU A 649 -3.36 22.78 28.26
CA GLU A 649 -2.00 22.29 28.53
C GLU A 649 -1.38 22.98 29.74
N ASP A 650 -1.69 24.25 30.01
CA ASP A 650 -1.19 25.01 31.17
C ASP A 650 -1.78 24.47 32.47
N GLU A 651 -3.10 24.27 32.52
CA GLU A 651 -3.77 23.68 33.69
C GLU A 651 -3.28 22.26 33.96
N PHE A 652 -3.04 21.49 32.91
CA PHE A 652 -2.45 20.15 33.06
C PHE A 652 -1.01 20.23 33.59
N LEU A 653 -0.21 21.20 33.11
CA LEU A 653 1.13 21.47 33.63
C LEU A 653 1.13 21.80 35.13
N GLU A 654 0.21 22.64 35.60
CA GLU A 654 0.05 22.97 37.02
C GLU A 654 -0.32 21.75 37.86
N MET A 655 -1.11 20.82 37.30
CA MET A 655 -1.48 19.59 38.00
C MET A 655 -0.33 18.58 38.15
N ILE A 656 0.70 18.66 37.29
CA ILE A 656 1.84 17.74 37.31
C ILE A 656 3.12 18.36 37.93
N GLN A 657 3.08 19.64 38.31
CA GLN A 657 4.09 20.29 39.17
C GLN A 657 3.81 19.99 40.65
#